data_70be1cd4eb2c0d404891bb8a7719f090
#
_entry.id   70be1cd4eb2c0d404891bb8a7719f090
#
_cell.length_a   1.000
_cell.length_b   1.000
_cell.length_c   1.000
_cell.angle_alpha   90.00
_cell.angle_beta   90.00
_cell.angle_gamma   90.00
#
_symmetry.space_group_name_H-M   'P 1'
#
loop_
_entity.id
_entity.type
_entity.pdbx_description
1 polymer ?
#
loop_
_entity_poly.entity_id
_entity_poly.type
_entity_poly.pdbx_seq_one_letter_code
_entity_poly.pdbx_strand_id
1 'polypeptide(L)'
;MEEILLEVVSELTGYPAEMLAPDMDIEADLGIDSIKRVEILSSFEEKMPELPPVSPEMMGTLKTLGQIVDYISDSSGPEVLQQGGDGALETPQAADTATEIGTPGSSSGSASAIEGTLLEVVSELTGYPSEMLAPDMDIEADLGIDSIKRVEILSSFEEKMPELPPVSPEMMGTLKTLGQIVEYLVETSGESVSSEKPASSTLAASPSPAPESPPEADIPPSRVERRVINPIRMPLKATHTIEIPADRPVFITKDSIGLGAGLAEALKDKGMQVVLDFPEKLLEADLSAAGGMVILADAWKDSNDRFLKSAFELARKAAPGLLASASEKGACLATVSRMDGRFGFSEKGFENSYHGGLAGLSKTASVEWDSVCCSAVDLDPDWNDSKAIAKALAAEILYSGAVEVGLDAESRWELTLSASDYPQGKIHLQTGDVVIVTGGARGVTAAATAALARETGPLTIVLLGRSPLPESEPEWLASLTDEAAMKKAILEHEFQGRSVTPAELETAFGKRQAGREIRQNIDQLRAAGSEVLYRSVDVREAVAVDTVVREIRKNHGPVKAVIHGAGALADRFIVDKTPEQFSRVFDTKVLGMEALLAAVADDPLEYLVFFSSVAARMGNQGQVDYAMANEVLNKRARLESLKRPDCRVIAFNWGPWEAGMVTPSLRREFERQGIQLIPLGAGARCMVDEMRGDAQGPVEVVIGAGLTPARDHLTPPEVESRPRTVPRALTLSFQRELDLERYPILSAHILAGKALVPFSLMTEWLGHGALHENPGLFLHGLDNIRLLKEVEIHRGSKRLIRLLAGKAKRKGGMYEADVEVRDGFKGKDDRVHFSARAILTDMPPQNPPDFSSSLDIHTKTYTRPM
;
A
#
# COMPACT_ATOMS: atom_id res chain seq x y z
N MET A 1 27.84 -12.60 -24.05
CA MET A 1 26.49 -12.50 -23.45
C MET A 1 26.51 -13.05 -22.04
N GLU A 2 26.84 -14.30 -21.81
CA GLU A 2 26.98 -14.91 -20.47
C GLU A 2 27.97 -14.13 -19.59
N GLU A 3 29.15 -13.82 -20.11
CA GLU A 3 30.18 -13.08 -19.39
C GLU A 3 29.72 -11.67 -18.95
N ILE A 4 28.95 -10.98 -19.80
CA ILE A 4 28.37 -9.66 -19.48
C ILE A 4 27.24 -9.79 -18.45
N LEU A 5 26.43 -10.85 -18.51
CA LEU A 5 25.42 -11.10 -17.49
C LEU A 5 26.05 -11.41 -16.12
N LEU A 6 27.07 -12.26 -16.10
CA LEU A 6 27.80 -12.56 -14.86
C LEU A 6 28.50 -11.32 -14.28
N GLU A 7 29.05 -10.45 -15.15
CA GLU A 7 29.61 -9.16 -14.74
C GLU A 7 28.53 -8.25 -14.13
N VAL A 8 27.37 -8.12 -14.79
CA VAL A 8 26.24 -7.33 -14.27
C VAL A 8 25.74 -7.90 -12.94
N VAL A 9 25.62 -9.23 -12.83
CA VAL A 9 25.20 -9.85 -11.57
C VAL A 9 26.27 -9.67 -10.49
N SER A 10 27.54 -9.76 -10.83
CA SER A 10 28.66 -9.48 -9.91
C SER A 10 28.61 -8.04 -9.41
N GLU A 11 28.44 -7.08 -10.31
CA GLU A 11 28.33 -5.65 -9.98
C GLU A 11 27.11 -5.37 -9.08
N LEU A 12 25.98 -5.98 -9.35
CA LEU A 12 24.73 -5.72 -8.64
C LEU A 12 24.53 -6.55 -7.35
N THR A 13 25.25 -7.63 -7.17
CA THR A 13 25.15 -8.49 -5.98
C THR A 13 26.37 -8.46 -5.08
N GLY A 14 27.51 -7.93 -5.58
CA GLY A 14 28.79 -7.94 -4.87
C GLY A 14 29.46 -9.32 -4.83
N TYR A 15 28.93 -10.35 -5.46
CA TYR A 15 29.58 -11.64 -5.57
C TYR A 15 30.74 -11.56 -6.57
N PRO A 16 31.94 -12.04 -6.26
CA PRO A 16 33.01 -12.17 -7.25
C PRO A 16 32.55 -12.98 -8.45
N ALA A 17 32.87 -12.52 -9.68
CA ALA A 17 32.41 -13.18 -10.90
C ALA A 17 32.86 -14.65 -10.99
N GLU A 18 33.98 -14.99 -10.36
CA GLU A 18 34.47 -16.39 -10.30
C GLU A 18 33.62 -17.31 -9.40
N MET A 19 32.74 -16.72 -8.58
CA MET A 19 31.80 -17.47 -7.73
C MET A 19 30.42 -17.65 -8.35
N LEU A 20 30.15 -16.99 -9.46
CA LEU A 20 28.86 -17.06 -10.17
C LEU A 20 28.94 -18.18 -11.20
N ALA A 21 28.04 -19.15 -11.08
CA ALA A 21 27.89 -20.23 -12.05
C ALA A 21 26.51 -20.17 -12.73
N PRO A 22 26.40 -20.50 -14.04
CA PRO A 22 25.15 -20.41 -14.77
C PRO A 22 23.98 -21.25 -14.21
N ASP A 23 24.29 -22.30 -13.47
CA ASP A 23 23.34 -23.20 -12.83
C ASP A 23 22.86 -22.74 -11.44
N MET A 24 23.40 -21.65 -10.91
CA MET A 24 22.98 -21.08 -9.63
C MET A 24 21.55 -20.53 -9.70
N ASP A 25 20.75 -20.87 -8.68
CA ASP A 25 19.41 -20.33 -8.52
C ASP A 25 19.51 -18.88 -8.03
N ILE A 26 18.86 -17.99 -8.78
CA ILE A 26 18.94 -16.53 -8.58
C ILE A 26 18.44 -16.12 -7.20
N GLU A 27 17.41 -16.81 -6.66
CA GLU A 27 16.81 -16.49 -5.38
C GLU A 27 17.39 -17.33 -4.24
N ALA A 28 17.52 -18.65 -4.45
CA ALA A 28 17.94 -19.57 -3.41
C ALA A 28 19.45 -19.49 -3.12
N ASP A 29 20.30 -19.38 -4.16
CA ASP A 29 21.76 -19.39 -4.02
C ASP A 29 22.37 -17.98 -3.95
N LEU A 30 21.77 -17.02 -4.68
CA LEU A 30 22.30 -15.66 -4.80
C LEU A 30 21.52 -14.63 -3.98
N GLY A 31 20.37 -14.99 -3.41
CA GLY A 31 19.52 -14.08 -2.62
C GLY A 31 18.97 -12.90 -3.42
N ILE A 32 18.86 -13.03 -4.74
CA ILE A 32 18.38 -12.00 -5.64
C ILE A 32 16.86 -12.01 -5.65
N ASP A 33 16.23 -11.01 -5.06
CA ASP A 33 14.78 -10.84 -5.04
C ASP A 33 14.22 -10.33 -6.40
N SER A 34 12.89 -10.22 -6.49
CA SER A 34 12.21 -9.82 -7.72
C SER A 34 12.58 -8.41 -8.21
N ILE A 35 12.99 -7.52 -7.30
CA ILE A 35 13.39 -6.15 -7.62
C ILE A 35 14.80 -6.16 -8.19
N LYS A 36 15.73 -6.85 -7.54
CA LYS A 36 17.10 -7.03 -8.03
C LYS A 36 17.15 -7.73 -9.39
N ARG A 37 16.21 -8.64 -9.68
CA ARG A 37 16.09 -9.26 -11.01
C ARG A 37 15.78 -8.25 -12.11
N VAL A 38 14.88 -7.30 -11.85
CA VAL A 38 14.55 -6.22 -12.78
C VAL A 38 15.74 -5.29 -13.00
N GLU A 39 16.52 -5.00 -11.95
CA GLU A 39 17.74 -4.20 -12.04
C GLU A 39 18.83 -4.88 -12.88
N ILE A 40 19.03 -6.18 -12.65
CA ILE A 40 19.99 -6.97 -13.45
C ILE A 40 19.65 -6.92 -14.94
N LEU A 41 18.36 -7.02 -15.29
CA LEU A 41 17.93 -6.91 -16.68
C LEU A 41 18.14 -5.51 -17.25
N SER A 42 17.72 -4.47 -16.53
CA SER A 42 17.89 -3.11 -17.00
C SER A 42 19.37 -2.77 -17.26
N SER A 43 20.24 -3.18 -16.33
CA SER A 43 21.70 -2.98 -16.51
C SER A 43 22.29 -3.85 -17.61
N PHE A 44 21.73 -5.05 -17.82
CA PHE A 44 22.13 -5.91 -18.91
C PHE A 44 21.66 -5.36 -20.28
N GLU A 45 20.44 -4.84 -20.37
CA GLU A 45 19.90 -4.19 -21.57
C GLU A 45 20.67 -2.90 -21.90
N GLU A 46 21.12 -2.14 -20.91
CA GLU A 46 22.00 -0.98 -21.12
C GLU A 46 23.36 -1.35 -21.67
N LYS A 47 23.96 -2.44 -21.17
CA LYS A 47 25.25 -2.95 -21.69
C LYS A 47 25.13 -3.62 -23.06
N MET A 48 23.90 -4.06 -23.43
CA MET A 48 23.63 -4.74 -24.71
C MET A 48 22.37 -4.20 -25.43
N PRO A 49 22.38 -2.95 -25.90
CA PRO A 49 21.21 -2.30 -26.51
C PRO A 49 20.74 -2.87 -27.84
N GLU A 50 21.48 -3.82 -28.40
CA GLU A 50 21.14 -4.49 -29.66
C GLU A 50 20.19 -5.71 -29.46
N LEU A 51 19.94 -6.09 -28.19
CA LEU A 51 19.08 -7.23 -27.89
C LEU A 51 17.61 -6.79 -27.70
N PRO A 52 16.64 -7.68 -28.00
CA PRO A 52 15.24 -7.37 -27.75
C PRO A 52 15.00 -7.22 -26.23
N PRO A 53 14.19 -6.24 -25.80
CA PRO A 53 13.91 -6.04 -24.37
C PRO A 53 13.22 -7.27 -23.78
N VAL A 54 13.70 -7.72 -22.63
CA VAL A 54 13.11 -8.83 -21.88
C VAL A 54 11.99 -8.30 -20.98
N SER A 55 10.78 -8.87 -21.09
CA SER A 55 9.69 -8.40 -20.24
C SER A 55 9.90 -8.81 -18.77
N PRO A 56 9.61 -7.92 -17.81
CA PRO A 56 9.72 -8.23 -16.36
C PRO A 56 8.93 -9.47 -15.94
N GLU A 57 7.84 -9.77 -16.64
CA GLU A 57 6.96 -10.92 -16.37
C GLU A 57 7.63 -12.26 -16.67
N MET A 58 8.49 -12.31 -17.70
CA MET A 58 9.24 -13.51 -18.05
C MET A 58 10.35 -13.83 -17.04
N MET A 59 10.90 -12.81 -16.40
CA MET A 59 11.94 -12.98 -15.36
C MET A 59 11.46 -13.69 -14.10
N GLY A 60 10.18 -13.64 -13.78
CA GLY A 60 9.60 -14.43 -12.70
C GLY A 60 9.63 -15.94 -12.96
N THR A 61 9.79 -16.36 -14.21
CA THR A 61 9.81 -17.77 -14.62
C THR A 61 11.21 -18.35 -14.77
N LEU A 62 12.24 -17.48 -14.93
CA LEU A 62 13.63 -17.89 -15.09
C LEU A 62 14.29 -17.98 -13.71
N LYS A 63 14.75 -19.17 -13.33
CA LYS A 63 15.28 -19.44 -11.99
C LYS A 63 16.79 -19.39 -11.90
N THR A 64 17.52 -19.64 -12.98
CA THR A 64 18.98 -19.65 -12.96
C THR A 64 19.56 -18.65 -13.94
N LEU A 65 20.82 -18.24 -13.72
CA LEU A 65 21.53 -17.32 -14.62
C LEU A 65 21.61 -17.88 -16.04
N GLY A 66 21.82 -19.17 -16.17
CA GLY A 66 21.87 -19.87 -17.49
C GLY A 66 20.54 -19.78 -18.23
N GLN A 67 19.40 -19.92 -17.54
CA GLN A 67 18.08 -19.77 -18.17
C GLN A 67 17.84 -18.38 -18.73
N ILE A 68 18.40 -17.35 -18.11
CA ILE A 68 18.34 -15.98 -18.64
C ILE A 68 19.16 -15.88 -19.93
N VAL A 69 20.37 -16.42 -19.95
CA VAL A 69 21.24 -16.43 -21.13
C VAL A 69 20.59 -17.20 -22.29
N ASP A 70 20.03 -18.37 -21.99
CA ASP A 70 19.36 -19.23 -23.01
C ASP A 70 18.15 -18.51 -23.59
N TYR A 71 17.30 -17.90 -22.74
CA TYR A 71 16.13 -17.18 -23.19
C TYR A 71 16.47 -15.99 -24.10
N ILE A 72 17.48 -15.20 -23.74
CA ILE A 72 17.93 -14.07 -24.55
C ILE A 72 18.58 -14.55 -25.86
N SER A 73 19.28 -15.67 -25.82
CA SER A 73 19.91 -16.27 -27.02
C SER A 73 18.88 -16.83 -28.00
N ASP A 74 17.82 -17.47 -27.50
CA ASP A 74 16.72 -18.02 -28.31
C ASP A 74 15.83 -16.90 -28.90
N SER A 75 15.71 -15.78 -28.22
CA SER A 75 14.96 -14.60 -28.68
C SER A 75 15.68 -13.84 -29.80
N SER A 76 16.96 -14.14 -30.02
CA SER A 76 17.79 -13.62 -31.11
C SER A 76 17.78 -14.64 -32.28
N GLY A 77 16.61 -14.88 -32.89
CA GLY A 77 16.42 -15.88 -33.95
C GLY A 77 17.29 -15.63 -35.20
N PRO A 78 17.55 -16.66 -36.01
CA PRO A 78 18.65 -16.69 -37.03
C PRO A 78 18.21 -16.05 -38.34
N GLU A 79 18.54 -14.78 -38.53
CA GLU A 79 18.74 -14.27 -39.90
C GLU A 79 20.02 -13.43 -39.92
N VAL A 80 20.93 -13.92 -40.79
CA VAL A 80 22.26 -13.38 -41.14
C VAL A 80 23.43 -13.94 -40.31
N LEU A 81 23.90 -15.13 -40.68
CA LEU A 81 25.33 -15.47 -40.82
C LEU A 81 25.48 -16.71 -41.70
N GLN A 82 25.54 -16.52 -43.02
CA GLN A 82 26.27 -17.42 -43.89
C GLN A 82 27.43 -16.65 -44.50
N GLN A 83 28.59 -17.14 -44.23
CA GLN A 83 29.81 -17.27 -45.00
C GLN A 83 31.06 -16.86 -44.23
N GLY A 84 31.86 -17.83 -43.94
CA GLY A 84 33.23 -17.92 -44.45
C GLY A 84 34.28 -18.26 -43.41
N GLY A 85 34.66 -19.56 -43.38
CA GLY A 85 36.05 -20.01 -43.56
C GLY A 85 37.04 -19.99 -42.36
N ASP A 86 37.27 -21.18 -41.84
CA ASP A 86 38.58 -21.78 -41.47
C ASP A 86 39.77 -20.91 -41.03
N GLY A 87 40.37 -21.28 -39.93
CA GLY A 87 41.77 -20.94 -39.65
C GLY A 87 42.18 -21.04 -38.18
N ALA A 88 42.86 -22.12 -37.87
CA ALA A 88 43.38 -22.55 -36.58
C ALA A 88 44.41 -21.66 -35.90
N LEU A 89 44.48 -21.78 -34.55
CA LEU A 89 45.67 -21.84 -33.68
C LEU A 89 46.67 -20.65 -33.64
N GLU A 90 46.84 -20.07 -32.50
CA GLU A 90 48.05 -20.13 -31.62
C GLU A 90 48.07 -18.99 -30.63
N THR A 91 48.21 -19.34 -29.36
CA THR A 91 48.78 -18.48 -28.31
C THR A 91 50.28 -18.21 -28.56
N PRO A 92 50.89 -17.09 -28.14
CA PRO A 92 51.60 -17.12 -26.87
C PRO A 92 51.74 -15.77 -26.10
N GLN A 93 51.78 -15.91 -24.77
CA GLN A 93 52.58 -15.27 -23.73
C GLN A 93 53.20 -13.84 -23.91
N ALA A 94 52.85 -13.05 -22.90
CA ALA A 94 53.65 -12.15 -22.06
C ALA A 94 54.78 -11.29 -22.63
N ALA A 95 54.77 -10.03 -22.33
CA ALA A 95 55.94 -9.30 -21.78
C ALA A 95 55.55 -7.92 -21.26
N ASP A 96 56.04 -7.64 -20.06
CA ASP A 96 56.10 -6.39 -19.35
C ASP A 96 56.59 -5.23 -20.19
N THR A 97 56.05 -4.04 -19.92
CA THR A 97 56.89 -2.86 -19.69
C THR A 97 56.11 -1.71 -19.01
N ALA A 98 56.56 -1.38 -17.85
CA ALA A 98 56.21 -0.14 -17.16
C ALA A 98 56.68 1.10 -17.90
N THR A 99 55.88 2.16 -17.93
CA THR A 99 56.42 3.52 -18.00
C THR A 99 55.46 4.47 -17.26
N GLU A 100 55.97 4.96 -16.15
CA GLU A 100 55.45 6.13 -15.46
C GLU A 100 55.47 7.34 -16.39
N ILE A 101 54.49 8.22 -16.26
CA ILE A 101 54.63 9.69 -16.28
C ILE A 101 53.30 10.37 -15.91
N GLY A 102 53.27 11.06 -14.80
CA GLY A 102 52.76 12.41 -14.70
C GLY A 102 51.38 12.63 -14.16
N THR A 103 51.28 12.82 -12.86
CA THR A 103 50.23 13.61 -12.19
C THR A 103 50.11 15.00 -12.80
N PRO A 104 48.88 15.55 -12.90
CA PRO A 104 48.62 16.70 -12.07
C PRO A 104 47.38 16.56 -11.19
N GLY A 105 47.54 16.90 -9.92
CA GLY A 105 46.50 16.89 -8.93
C GLY A 105 45.52 18.03 -9.07
N SER A 106 44.33 17.78 -8.64
CA SER A 106 43.36 18.59 -7.88
C SER A 106 41.93 18.11 -8.09
N SER A 107 41.62 16.91 -7.61
CA SER A 107 40.24 16.45 -7.43
C SER A 107 40.00 15.68 -6.11
N SER A 108 41.01 15.47 -5.29
CA SER A 108 40.86 14.72 -4.04
C SER A 108 40.19 15.50 -2.90
N GLY A 109 40.09 16.83 -3.01
CA GLY A 109 39.49 17.65 -1.96
C GLY A 109 37.95 17.69 -2.00
N SER A 110 37.35 17.57 -3.18
CA SER A 110 35.87 17.64 -3.35
C SER A 110 35.23 16.30 -3.07
N ALA A 111 35.80 15.22 -3.52
CA ALA A 111 35.32 13.87 -3.24
C ALA A 111 35.28 13.53 -1.74
N SER A 112 36.36 13.86 -1.02
CA SER A 112 36.42 13.63 0.43
C SER A 112 35.47 14.52 1.23
N ALA A 113 35.15 15.73 0.74
CA ALA A 113 34.15 16.58 1.36
C ALA A 113 32.73 16.05 1.14
N ILE A 114 32.40 15.57 -0.06
CA ILE A 114 31.13 14.95 -0.40
C ILE A 114 30.92 13.67 0.44
N GLU A 115 31.90 12.81 0.49
CA GLU A 115 31.91 11.58 1.30
C GLU A 115 31.69 11.90 2.80
N GLY A 116 32.46 12.82 3.35
CA GLY A 116 32.33 13.22 4.75
C GLY A 116 30.94 13.75 5.09
N THR A 117 30.37 14.60 4.24
CA THR A 117 29.02 15.14 4.44
C THR A 117 27.95 14.07 4.29
N LEU A 118 28.09 13.13 3.35
CA LEU A 118 27.15 12.02 3.19
C LEU A 118 27.18 11.10 4.41
N LEU A 119 28.35 10.70 4.89
CA LEU A 119 28.51 9.87 6.08
C LEU A 119 27.96 10.56 7.34
N GLU A 120 28.14 11.88 7.46
CA GLU A 120 27.56 12.67 8.54
C GLU A 120 26.03 12.65 8.48
N VAL A 121 25.43 12.88 7.30
CA VAL A 121 23.97 12.83 7.11
C VAL A 121 23.41 11.44 7.39
N VAL A 122 24.06 10.39 6.91
CA VAL A 122 23.67 9.01 7.21
C VAL A 122 23.77 8.73 8.72
N SER A 123 24.83 9.18 9.37
CA SER A 123 25.01 9.05 10.82
C SER A 123 23.91 9.78 11.59
N GLU A 124 23.58 11.02 11.20
CA GLU A 124 22.51 11.82 11.85
C GLU A 124 21.12 11.19 11.69
N LEU A 125 20.79 10.67 10.50
CA LEU A 125 19.46 10.15 10.21
C LEU A 125 19.26 8.68 10.62
N THR A 126 20.33 7.91 10.74
CA THR A 126 20.28 6.51 11.14
C THR A 126 20.73 6.27 12.58
N GLY A 127 21.42 7.24 13.17
CA GLY A 127 22.02 7.12 14.50
C GLY A 127 23.22 6.18 14.58
N TYR A 128 23.74 5.70 13.44
CA TYR A 128 24.96 4.91 13.44
C TYR A 128 26.18 5.79 13.71
N PRO A 129 27.13 5.36 14.58
CA PRO A 129 28.41 6.04 14.71
C PRO A 129 29.12 6.11 13.36
N SER A 130 29.68 7.26 13.02
CA SER A 130 30.37 7.45 11.74
C SER A 130 31.53 6.48 11.49
N GLU A 131 32.13 5.97 12.58
CA GLU A 131 33.19 4.98 12.52
C GLU A 131 32.72 3.57 12.08
N MET A 132 31.45 3.34 12.06
CA MET A 132 30.83 2.09 11.59
C MET A 132 30.35 2.18 10.14
N LEU A 133 30.35 3.37 9.54
CA LEU A 133 29.91 3.59 8.17
C LEU A 133 31.12 3.52 7.24
N ALA A 134 31.10 2.56 6.32
CA ALA A 134 32.11 2.43 5.28
C ALA A 134 31.51 2.67 3.89
N PRO A 135 32.24 3.25 2.95
CA PRO A 135 31.73 3.55 1.60
C PRO A 135 31.22 2.32 0.81
N ASP A 136 31.75 1.15 1.10
CA ASP A 136 31.43 -0.13 0.49
C ASP A 136 30.21 -0.85 1.11
N MET A 137 29.63 -0.30 2.18
CA MET A 137 28.45 -0.88 2.81
C MET A 137 27.23 -0.71 1.94
N ASP A 138 26.44 -1.80 1.80
CA ASP A 138 25.14 -1.79 1.15
C ASP A 138 24.13 -1.07 2.04
N ILE A 139 23.47 -0.09 1.44
CA ILE A 139 22.54 0.82 2.14
C ILE A 139 21.37 0.07 2.75
N GLU A 140 20.86 -0.98 2.07
CA GLU A 140 19.72 -1.75 2.51
C GLU A 140 20.12 -3.00 3.32
N ALA A 141 21.08 -3.79 2.78
CA ALA A 141 21.46 -5.05 3.40
C ALA A 141 22.29 -4.87 4.69
N ASP A 142 23.26 -3.93 4.69
CA ASP A 142 24.16 -3.73 5.80
C ASP A 142 23.68 -2.64 6.78
N LEU A 143 23.06 -1.59 6.26
CA LEU A 143 22.62 -0.44 7.05
C LEU A 143 21.12 -0.49 7.40
N GLY A 144 20.34 -1.37 6.79
CA GLY A 144 18.89 -1.46 7.02
C GLY A 144 18.13 -0.20 6.57
N ILE A 145 18.71 0.58 5.64
CA ILE A 145 18.14 1.81 5.13
C ILE A 145 17.20 1.47 3.99
N ASP A 146 15.89 1.51 4.23
CA ASP A 146 14.88 1.28 3.21
C ASP A 146 14.84 2.41 2.15
N SER A 147 14.14 2.16 1.05
CA SER A 147 14.03 3.10 -0.07
C SER A 147 13.55 4.49 0.34
N ILE A 148 12.89 4.59 1.47
CA ILE A 148 12.29 5.80 1.96
C ILE A 148 13.28 6.59 2.82
N LYS A 149 14.03 5.92 3.69
CA LYS A 149 15.17 6.53 4.40
C LYS A 149 16.27 6.99 3.43
N ARG A 150 16.44 6.32 2.28
CA ARG A 150 17.36 6.79 1.22
C ARG A 150 16.96 8.17 0.68
N VAL A 151 15.67 8.37 0.40
CA VAL A 151 15.16 9.68 -0.07
C VAL A 151 15.37 10.75 1.01
N GLU A 152 15.19 10.41 2.28
CA GLU A 152 15.41 11.31 3.42
C GLU A 152 16.89 11.72 3.56
N ILE A 153 17.79 10.75 3.45
CA ILE A 153 19.25 10.98 3.48
C ILE A 153 19.67 11.95 2.38
N LEU A 154 19.16 11.77 1.16
CA LEU A 154 19.53 12.67 0.07
C LEU A 154 18.90 14.04 0.16
N SER A 155 17.65 14.14 0.57
CA SER A 155 17.04 15.46 0.79
C SER A 155 17.82 16.25 1.83
N SER A 156 18.27 15.60 2.91
CA SER A 156 19.11 16.24 3.94
C SER A 156 20.53 16.52 3.45
N PHE A 157 21.05 15.66 2.57
CA PHE A 157 22.34 15.88 1.93
C PHE A 157 22.27 17.06 0.94
N GLU A 158 21.22 17.16 0.12
CA GLU A 158 20.98 18.29 -0.79
C GLU A 158 20.81 19.61 -0.03
N GLU A 159 20.20 19.61 1.15
CA GLU A 159 20.10 20.78 2.02
C GLU A 159 21.48 21.21 2.56
N LYS A 160 22.37 20.25 2.90
CA LYS A 160 23.71 20.54 3.39
C LYS A 160 24.70 20.91 2.26
N MET A 161 24.44 20.43 1.02
CA MET A 161 25.29 20.71 -0.14
C MET A 161 24.47 21.22 -1.35
N PRO A 162 23.85 22.40 -1.27
CA PRO A 162 22.96 22.95 -2.31
C PRO A 162 23.69 23.31 -3.61
N GLU A 163 24.99 23.19 -3.65
CA GLU A 163 25.82 23.46 -4.83
C GLU A 163 25.91 22.27 -5.79
N LEU A 164 25.46 21.08 -5.34
CA LEU A 164 25.45 19.86 -6.14
C LEU A 164 24.10 19.70 -6.87
N PRO A 165 24.10 19.08 -8.06
CA PRO A 165 22.87 18.82 -8.77
C PRO A 165 22.00 17.83 -7.99
N PRO A 166 20.65 18.02 -7.96
CA PRO A 166 19.76 17.12 -7.25
C PRO A 166 19.78 15.71 -7.84
N VAL A 167 19.84 14.71 -6.99
CA VAL A 167 19.79 13.29 -7.39
C VAL A 167 18.34 12.89 -7.66
N SER A 168 18.04 12.39 -8.86
CA SER A 168 16.66 11.96 -9.16
C SER A 168 16.27 10.71 -8.36
N PRO A 169 15.02 10.58 -7.90
CA PRO A 169 14.55 9.39 -7.18
C PRO A 169 14.71 8.09 -7.96
N GLU A 170 14.72 8.15 -9.30
CA GLU A 170 14.90 7.01 -10.19
C GLU A 170 16.35 6.49 -10.17
N MET A 171 17.33 7.40 -10.08
CA MET A 171 18.75 7.04 -9.92
C MET A 171 19.06 6.46 -8.54
N MET A 172 18.26 6.80 -7.55
CA MET A 172 18.38 6.32 -6.18
C MET A 172 18.15 4.83 -6.00
N GLY A 173 17.30 4.23 -6.81
CA GLY A 173 17.10 2.78 -6.84
C GLY A 173 18.33 2.02 -7.36
N THR A 174 19.20 2.69 -8.12
CA THR A 174 20.38 2.07 -8.76
C THR A 174 21.65 2.14 -7.92
N LEU A 175 21.76 3.10 -7.01
CA LEU A 175 22.93 3.30 -6.15
C LEU A 175 22.77 2.48 -4.86
N LYS A 176 23.59 1.45 -4.69
CA LYS A 176 23.46 0.49 -3.57
C LYS A 176 24.36 0.78 -2.39
N THR A 177 25.55 1.34 -2.63
CA THR A 177 26.49 1.63 -1.56
C THR A 177 26.66 3.13 -1.37
N LEU A 178 27.12 3.53 -0.20
CA LEU A 178 27.43 4.93 0.09
C LEU A 178 28.50 5.48 -0.87
N GLY A 179 29.47 4.64 -1.24
CA GLY A 179 30.51 4.99 -2.21
C GLY A 179 29.97 5.29 -3.60
N GLN A 180 28.99 4.53 -4.08
CA GLN A 180 28.35 4.77 -5.37
C GLN A 180 27.60 6.10 -5.40
N ILE A 181 26.97 6.49 -4.30
CA ILE A 181 26.34 7.81 -4.18
C ILE A 181 27.40 8.92 -4.28
N VAL A 182 28.53 8.75 -3.59
CA VAL A 182 29.63 9.70 -3.62
C VAL A 182 30.22 9.83 -5.04
N GLU A 183 30.45 8.70 -5.69
CA GLU A 183 31.02 8.65 -7.05
C GLU A 183 30.10 9.33 -8.06
N TYR A 184 28.80 9.04 -8.02
CA TYR A 184 27.80 9.70 -8.85
C TYR A 184 27.74 11.22 -8.62
N LEU A 185 27.80 11.67 -7.36
CA LEU A 185 27.79 13.08 -7.01
C LEU A 185 29.06 13.80 -7.46
N VAL A 186 30.21 13.13 -7.42
CA VAL A 186 31.50 13.66 -7.93
C VAL A 186 31.49 13.77 -9.45
N GLU A 187 31.00 12.76 -10.16
CA GLU A 187 30.93 12.79 -11.63
C GLU A 187 30.01 13.90 -12.14
N THR A 188 28.83 14.05 -11.50
CA THR A 188 27.86 15.10 -11.87
C THR A 188 28.30 16.51 -11.50
N SER A 189 29.21 16.68 -10.53
CA SER A 189 29.77 17.98 -10.15
C SER A 189 30.84 18.51 -11.13
N GLY A 190 31.33 17.66 -12.04
CA GLY A 190 32.40 18.02 -13.00
C GLY A 190 31.96 18.83 -14.22
N GLU A 191 30.68 19.02 -14.48
CA GLU A 191 30.18 19.65 -15.73
C GLU A 191 29.62 21.08 -15.60
N SER A 192 29.74 21.76 -14.48
CA SER A 192 29.27 23.14 -14.40
C SER A 192 30.21 24.13 -13.70
N VAL A 193 31.06 24.77 -14.47
CA VAL A 193 31.76 26.03 -14.09
C VAL A 193 31.42 27.12 -15.09
N SER A 194 30.64 28.10 -14.72
CA SER A 194 30.79 29.55 -14.77
C SER A 194 29.43 30.21 -14.60
N SER A 195 29.15 31.12 -13.77
CA SER A 195 29.75 32.39 -13.44
C SER A 195 28.89 33.14 -12.39
N GLU A 196 29.62 33.85 -11.57
CA GLU A 196 29.30 35.11 -10.92
C GLU A 196 28.46 35.13 -9.62
N LYS A 197 29.28 35.40 -8.60
CA LYS A 197 28.92 35.97 -7.29
C LYS A 197 28.45 37.42 -7.39
N PRO A 198 27.62 37.91 -6.51
CA PRO A 198 28.12 38.91 -5.59
C PRO A 198 27.86 38.67 -4.11
N ALA A 199 28.70 39.25 -3.37
CA ALA A 199 29.06 39.12 -2.00
C ALA A 199 28.08 39.69 -0.97
N SER A 200 28.13 39.05 0.24
CA SER A 200 28.29 39.71 1.54
C SER A 200 27.05 40.32 2.24
N SER A 201 26.67 39.74 3.36
CA SER A 201 26.95 40.43 4.64
C SER A 201 26.70 39.50 5.83
N THR A 202 27.76 39.34 6.59
CA THR A 202 27.83 38.80 7.94
C THR A 202 27.00 39.62 8.92
N LEU A 203 26.15 38.96 9.71
CA LEU A 203 25.84 39.40 11.07
C LEU A 203 25.72 38.16 11.97
N ALA A 204 26.74 38.08 12.87
CA ALA A 204 26.75 37.15 13.95
C ALA A 204 25.59 37.41 14.94
N ALA A 205 24.88 36.36 15.31
CA ALA A 205 23.99 36.39 16.47
C ALA A 205 24.31 35.19 17.37
N SER A 206 24.62 35.52 18.61
CA SER A 206 24.93 34.62 19.70
C SER A 206 23.78 33.66 20.05
N PRO A 207 24.05 32.51 20.68
CA PRO A 207 23.06 31.52 21.00
C PRO A 207 22.10 32.00 22.10
N SER A 208 20.83 31.96 21.80
CA SER A 208 19.76 32.14 22.79
C SER A 208 19.30 30.76 23.30
N PRO A 209 18.95 30.67 24.59
CA PRO A 209 18.64 29.36 25.19
C PRO A 209 17.40 28.74 24.60
N ALA A 210 17.40 27.39 24.59
CA ALA A 210 16.28 26.54 24.14
C ALA A 210 14.95 27.03 24.73
N PRO A 211 13.87 27.11 23.95
CA PRO A 211 12.55 27.37 24.50
C PRO A 211 12.04 26.13 25.23
N GLU A 212 11.68 26.33 26.49
CA GLU A 212 10.83 25.44 27.26
C GLU A 212 9.57 25.15 26.40
N SER A 213 9.18 23.88 26.35
CA SER A 213 7.96 23.43 25.70
C SER A 213 6.78 24.25 26.22
N PRO A 214 5.99 24.90 25.35
CA PRO A 214 4.78 25.56 25.79
C PRO A 214 3.81 24.53 26.38
N PRO A 215 3.02 24.85 27.39
CA PRO A 215 1.97 23.98 27.89
C PRO A 215 1.05 23.66 26.72
N GLU A 216 0.63 22.41 26.62
CA GLU A 216 -0.35 21.93 25.66
C GLU A 216 -1.53 22.92 25.61
N ALA A 217 -1.51 23.79 24.62
CA ALA A 217 -2.66 24.60 24.28
C ALA A 217 -3.76 23.61 23.85
N ASP A 218 -4.94 23.74 24.44
CA ASP A 218 -6.18 23.09 24.03
C ASP A 218 -6.44 23.38 22.53
N ILE A 219 -5.78 22.62 21.66
CA ILE A 219 -6.21 22.50 20.28
C ILE A 219 -7.51 21.70 20.35
N PRO A 220 -8.65 22.26 19.91
CA PRO A 220 -9.89 21.50 19.88
C PRO A 220 -9.60 20.22 19.09
N PRO A 221 -9.86 19.03 19.64
CA PRO A 221 -9.54 17.78 18.99
C PRO A 221 -10.21 17.80 17.62
N SER A 222 -9.42 17.74 16.55
CA SER A 222 -9.94 17.43 15.22
C SER A 222 -10.69 16.12 15.41
N ARG A 223 -12.03 16.18 15.29
CA ARG A 223 -12.90 15.07 15.60
C ARG A 223 -12.62 13.97 14.58
N VAL A 224 -11.94 12.90 15.00
CA VAL A 224 -11.67 11.77 14.15
C VAL A 224 -13.00 11.20 13.66
N GLU A 225 -13.16 11.05 12.34
CA GLU A 225 -14.41 10.59 11.77
C GLU A 225 -14.72 9.16 12.22
N ARG A 226 -15.99 8.96 12.57
CA ARG A 226 -16.58 7.65 12.84
C ARG A 226 -17.59 7.32 11.74
N ARG A 227 -17.48 6.13 11.18
CA ARG A 227 -18.41 5.64 10.18
C ARG A 227 -18.93 4.26 10.58
N VAL A 228 -20.16 3.97 10.19
CA VAL A 228 -20.82 2.66 10.35
C VAL A 228 -21.09 2.04 8.99
N ILE A 229 -21.15 0.71 8.96
CA ILE A 229 -21.33 -0.07 7.74
C ILE A 229 -22.83 -0.39 7.60
N ASN A 230 -23.38 -0.10 6.42
CA ASN A 230 -24.78 -0.37 6.10
C ASN A 230 -24.91 -1.16 4.80
N PRO A 231 -25.67 -2.26 4.79
CA PRO A 231 -26.03 -2.93 3.55
C PRO A 231 -27.10 -2.11 2.82
N ILE A 232 -26.87 -1.81 1.55
CA ILE A 232 -27.85 -1.14 0.68
C ILE A 232 -28.28 -2.08 -0.43
N ARG A 233 -29.59 -2.03 -0.75
CA ARG A 233 -30.17 -2.82 -1.83
C ARG A 233 -29.86 -2.18 -3.18
N MET A 234 -29.31 -2.96 -4.09
CA MET A 234 -28.98 -2.53 -5.44
C MET A 234 -29.79 -3.33 -6.46
N PRO A 235 -30.15 -2.74 -7.62
CA PRO A 235 -30.81 -3.50 -8.66
C PRO A 235 -29.86 -4.56 -9.23
N LEU A 236 -30.39 -5.73 -9.55
CA LEU A 236 -29.70 -6.76 -10.33
C LEU A 236 -29.43 -6.19 -11.73
N LYS A 237 -28.23 -5.67 -11.98
CA LYS A 237 -27.83 -5.16 -13.30
C LYS A 237 -26.53 -5.83 -13.73
N ALA A 238 -26.57 -6.51 -14.86
CA ALA A 238 -25.38 -6.95 -15.59
C ALA A 238 -25.25 -6.09 -16.85
N THR A 239 -24.45 -5.04 -16.82
CA THR A 239 -24.24 -4.17 -18.00
C THR A 239 -22.79 -4.13 -18.51
N HIS A 240 -21.82 -4.60 -17.73
CA HIS A 240 -20.40 -4.65 -18.14
C HIS A 240 -19.84 -6.02 -17.79
N THR A 241 -19.87 -6.96 -18.73
CA THR A 241 -19.25 -8.26 -18.58
C THR A 241 -17.81 -8.22 -19.10
N ILE A 242 -16.89 -8.77 -18.33
CA ILE A 242 -15.53 -9.07 -18.78
C ILE A 242 -15.60 -10.26 -19.74
N GLU A 243 -14.68 -10.29 -20.67
CA GLU A 243 -14.50 -11.41 -21.59
C GLU A 243 -13.18 -12.10 -21.28
N ILE A 244 -13.22 -13.38 -20.94
CA ILE A 244 -12.04 -14.21 -20.71
C ILE A 244 -11.63 -14.84 -22.05
N PRO A 245 -10.31 -14.92 -22.39
CA PRO A 245 -9.86 -15.61 -23.59
C PRO A 245 -10.35 -17.06 -23.64
N ALA A 246 -10.75 -17.54 -24.82
CA ALA A 246 -11.42 -18.84 -24.96
C ALA A 246 -10.51 -20.05 -24.67
N ASP A 247 -9.20 -19.88 -24.77
CA ASP A 247 -8.15 -20.87 -24.47
C ASP A 247 -7.70 -20.87 -23.01
N ARG A 248 -8.14 -19.88 -22.21
CA ARG A 248 -7.82 -19.76 -20.78
C ARG A 248 -8.97 -20.28 -19.91
N PRO A 249 -8.77 -21.38 -19.15
CA PRO A 249 -9.83 -21.97 -18.35
C PRO A 249 -10.16 -21.14 -17.10
N VAL A 250 -11.41 -21.24 -16.65
CA VAL A 250 -11.86 -20.82 -15.34
C VAL A 250 -11.78 -22.01 -14.40
N PHE A 251 -10.95 -21.90 -13.36
CA PHE A 251 -10.83 -22.91 -12.31
C PHE A 251 -11.83 -22.62 -11.21
N ILE A 252 -12.54 -23.66 -10.76
CA ILE A 252 -13.55 -23.56 -9.70
C ILE A 252 -13.26 -24.64 -8.65
N THR A 253 -13.24 -24.26 -7.38
CA THR A 253 -13.15 -25.24 -6.29
C THR A 253 -14.48 -26.00 -6.19
N LYS A 254 -14.39 -27.34 -6.16
CA LYS A 254 -15.55 -28.22 -6.07
C LYS A 254 -16.05 -28.32 -4.63
N ASP A 255 -17.32 -27.99 -4.42
CA ASP A 255 -18.03 -28.06 -3.17
C ASP A 255 -18.86 -29.35 -3.02
N SER A 256 -19.39 -29.60 -1.80
CA SER A 256 -20.23 -30.75 -1.50
C SER A 256 -21.72 -30.54 -1.78
N ILE A 257 -22.16 -29.30 -1.96
CA ILE A 257 -23.57 -28.93 -2.15
C ILE A 257 -23.95 -28.77 -3.62
N GLY A 258 -22.96 -28.83 -4.54
CA GLY A 258 -23.18 -28.76 -5.98
C GLY A 258 -23.23 -27.36 -6.57
N LEU A 259 -22.92 -26.32 -5.81
CA LEU A 259 -22.88 -24.93 -6.30
C LEU A 259 -21.82 -24.77 -7.40
N GLY A 260 -20.61 -25.27 -7.18
CA GLY A 260 -19.55 -25.26 -8.18
C GLY A 260 -19.90 -25.98 -9.48
N ALA A 261 -20.63 -27.09 -9.39
CA ALA A 261 -21.11 -27.82 -10.58
C ALA A 261 -22.12 -26.99 -11.38
N GLY A 262 -23.10 -26.39 -10.70
CA GLY A 262 -24.07 -25.51 -11.35
C GLY A 262 -23.43 -24.27 -11.96
N LEU A 263 -22.45 -23.67 -11.28
CA LEU A 263 -21.69 -22.53 -11.80
C LEU A 263 -20.86 -22.93 -13.02
N ALA A 264 -20.19 -24.10 -12.98
CA ALA A 264 -19.43 -24.61 -14.10
C ALA A 264 -20.31 -24.81 -15.35
N GLU A 265 -21.53 -25.32 -15.19
CA GLU A 265 -22.49 -25.46 -16.28
C GLU A 265 -22.89 -24.07 -16.83
N ALA A 266 -23.23 -23.13 -15.97
CA ALA A 266 -23.63 -21.77 -16.35
C ALA A 266 -22.51 -20.99 -17.09
N LEU A 267 -21.23 -21.22 -16.75
CA LEU A 267 -20.10 -20.62 -17.46
C LEU A 267 -19.80 -21.33 -18.79
N LYS A 268 -19.96 -22.66 -18.87
CA LYS A 268 -19.85 -23.41 -20.12
C LYS A 268 -20.93 -23.00 -21.13
N ASP A 269 -22.15 -22.74 -20.67
CA ASP A 269 -23.23 -22.22 -21.51
C ASP A 269 -22.90 -20.83 -22.10
N LYS A 270 -21.98 -20.09 -21.47
CA LYS A 270 -21.44 -18.84 -21.99
C LYS A 270 -20.20 -19.04 -22.91
N GLY A 271 -19.82 -20.27 -23.19
CA GLY A 271 -18.68 -20.62 -24.07
C GLY A 271 -17.31 -20.65 -23.39
N MET A 272 -17.24 -20.66 -22.07
CA MET A 272 -15.98 -20.68 -21.32
C MET A 272 -15.49 -22.12 -21.12
N GLN A 273 -14.18 -22.30 -21.11
CA GLN A 273 -13.55 -23.51 -20.59
C GLN A 273 -13.57 -23.49 -19.07
N VAL A 274 -13.97 -24.58 -18.45
CA VAL A 274 -14.09 -24.65 -16.98
C VAL A 274 -13.47 -25.93 -16.47
N VAL A 275 -12.59 -25.80 -15.47
CA VAL A 275 -12.01 -26.89 -14.68
C VAL A 275 -12.62 -26.83 -13.29
N LEU A 276 -13.31 -27.91 -12.91
CA LEU A 276 -13.92 -28.06 -11.60
C LEU A 276 -13.26 -29.22 -10.86
N ASP A 277 -12.54 -28.96 -9.80
CA ASP A 277 -11.93 -30.01 -8.97
C ASP A 277 -11.84 -29.58 -7.50
N PHE A 278 -11.48 -30.54 -6.63
CA PHE A 278 -11.30 -30.29 -5.20
C PHE A 278 -10.10 -29.36 -4.96
N PRO A 279 -10.14 -28.54 -3.88
CA PRO A 279 -9.08 -27.58 -3.58
C PRO A 279 -7.68 -28.20 -3.54
N GLU A 280 -7.54 -29.42 -2.97
CA GLU A 280 -6.25 -30.10 -2.85
C GLU A 280 -5.65 -30.42 -4.21
N LYS A 281 -6.49 -30.84 -5.16
CA LYS A 281 -6.04 -31.14 -6.53
C LYS A 281 -5.71 -29.87 -7.32
N LEU A 282 -6.47 -28.78 -7.10
CA LEU A 282 -6.17 -27.50 -7.72
C LEU A 282 -4.86 -26.90 -7.18
N LEU A 283 -4.53 -27.15 -5.91
CA LEU A 283 -3.23 -26.77 -5.33
C LEU A 283 -2.05 -27.54 -5.95
N GLU A 284 -2.27 -28.74 -6.46
CA GLU A 284 -1.27 -29.54 -7.19
C GLU A 284 -1.26 -29.27 -8.70
N ALA A 285 -2.28 -28.59 -9.22
CA ALA A 285 -2.42 -28.30 -10.64
C ALA A 285 -1.55 -27.10 -11.08
N ASP A 286 -1.24 -27.09 -12.37
CA ASP A 286 -0.67 -25.90 -13.02
C ASP A 286 -1.80 -24.89 -13.28
N LEU A 287 -1.74 -23.76 -12.64
CA LEU A 287 -2.69 -22.66 -12.78
C LEU A 287 -2.16 -21.50 -13.64
N SER A 288 -0.99 -21.65 -14.25
CA SER A 288 -0.34 -20.61 -15.08
C SER A 288 -1.16 -20.18 -16.30
N ALA A 289 -2.06 -21.05 -16.79
CA ALA A 289 -2.98 -20.73 -17.86
C ALA A 289 -4.35 -20.19 -17.40
N ALA A 290 -4.54 -19.89 -16.11
CA ALA A 290 -5.83 -19.50 -15.59
C ALA A 290 -6.34 -18.17 -16.20
N GLY A 291 -7.54 -18.20 -16.77
CA GLY A 291 -8.31 -17.01 -17.14
C GLY A 291 -9.27 -16.57 -16.02
N GLY A 292 -9.58 -17.48 -15.11
CA GLY A 292 -10.41 -17.20 -13.95
C GLY A 292 -10.13 -18.17 -12.80
N MET A 293 -10.30 -17.69 -11.56
CA MET A 293 -10.24 -18.50 -10.36
C MET A 293 -11.45 -18.21 -9.47
N VAL A 294 -12.25 -19.23 -9.15
CA VAL A 294 -13.42 -19.12 -8.27
C VAL A 294 -13.23 -20.03 -7.05
N ILE A 295 -13.20 -19.43 -5.87
CA ILE A 295 -12.98 -20.09 -4.60
C ILE A 295 -14.28 -20.08 -3.80
N LEU A 296 -14.88 -21.26 -3.63
CA LEU A 296 -16.13 -21.45 -2.89
C LEU A 296 -15.82 -21.87 -1.45
N ALA A 297 -16.35 -21.20 -0.45
CA ALA A 297 -16.16 -21.56 0.96
C ALA A 297 -16.62 -23.00 1.27
N ASP A 298 -17.71 -23.44 0.68
CA ASP A 298 -18.29 -24.77 0.87
C ASP A 298 -17.48 -25.92 0.23
N ALA A 299 -16.34 -25.60 -0.43
CA ALA A 299 -15.43 -26.60 -0.98
C ALA A 299 -14.63 -27.33 0.10
N TRP A 300 -14.49 -26.74 1.29
CA TRP A 300 -13.81 -27.36 2.43
C TRP A 300 -14.80 -27.92 3.44
N LYS A 301 -14.51 -29.11 3.93
CA LYS A 301 -15.36 -29.76 4.93
C LYS A 301 -15.36 -29.02 6.26
N ASP A 302 -14.19 -28.52 6.66
CA ASP A 302 -13.97 -27.75 7.88
C ASP A 302 -13.45 -26.36 7.48
N SER A 303 -14.31 -25.36 7.53
CA SER A 303 -13.93 -23.98 7.25
C SER A 303 -13.28 -23.36 8.48
N ASN A 304 -11.95 -23.46 8.57
CA ASN A 304 -11.09 -22.95 9.64
C ASN A 304 -9.89 -22.17 9.06
N ASP A 305 -8.84 -21.96 9.84
CA ASP A 305 -7.62 -21.26 9.40
C ASP A 305 -6.96 -21.93 8.18
N ARG A 306 -6.94 -23.28 8.10
CA ARG A 306 -6.35 -24.01 6.97
C ARG A 306 -7.10 -23.75 5.66
N PHE A 307 -8.42 -23.63 5.72
CA PHE A 307 -9.24 -23.24 4.59
C PHE A 307 -8.77 -21.92 3.99
N LEU A 308 -8.59 -20.87 4.80
CA LEU A 308 -8.18 -19.56 4.33
C LEU A 308 -6.73 -19.54 3.82
N LYS A 309 -5.83 -20.29 4.46
CA LYS A 309 -4.45 -20.49 3.97
C LYS A 309 -4.43 -21.16 2.60
N SER A 310 -5.30 -22.17 2.40
CA SER A 310 -5.44 -22.83 1.08
C SER A 310 -6.05 -21.88 0.03
N ALA A 311 -7.01 -21.04 0.42
CA ALA A 311 -7.62 -20.05 -0.47
C ALA A 311 -6.60 -19.01 -0.95
N PHE A 312 -5.75 -18.53 -0.04
CA PHE A 312 -4.62 -17.65 -0.36
C PHE A 312 -3.66 -18.34 -1.35
N GLU A 313 -3.24 -19.58 -1.08
CA GLU A 313 -2.32 -20.32 -1.95
C GLU A 313 -2.90 -20.55 -3.36
N LEU A 314 -4.20 -20.83 -3.48
CA LEU A 314 -4.87 -20.94 -4.78
C LEU A 314 -4.81 -19.63 -5.55
N ALA A 315 -5.11 -18.51 -4.90
CA ALA A 315 -5.05 -17.19 -5.52
C ALA A 315 -3.61 -16.85 -5.94
N ARG A 316 -2.62 -17.10 -5.07
CA ARG A 316 -1.19 -16.86 -5.34
C ARG A 316 -0.70 -17.66 -6.56
N LYS A 317 -1.03 -18.93 -6.63
CA LYS A 317 -0.66 -19.81 -7.77
C LYS A 317 -1.38 -19.45 -9.07
N ALA A 318 -2.61 -18.96 -8.99
CA ALA A 318 -3.37 -18.54 -10.16
C ALA A 318 -2.96 -17.16 -10.69
N ALA A 319 -2.32 -16.33 -9.85
CA ALA A 319 -1.99 -14.94 -10.16
C ALA A 319 -1.25 -14.75 -11.49
N PRO A 320 -0.17 -15.50 -11.84
CA PRO A 320 0.51 -15.32 -13.11
C PRO A 320 -0.42 -15.53 -14.31
N GLY A 321 -1.26 -16.58 -14.27
CA GLY A 321 -2.24 -16.86 -15.32
C GLY A 321 -3.31 -15.78 -15.42
N LEU A 322 -3.83 -15.31 -14.29
CA LEU A 322 -4.85 -14.26 -14.25
C LEU A 322 -4.33 -12.92 -14.80
N LEU A 323 -3.11 -12.53 -14.42
CA LEU A 323 -2.47 -11.30 -14.90
C LEU A 323 -2.20 -11.39 -16.42
N ALA A 324 -1.67 -12.51 -16.90
CA ALA A 324 -1.47 -12.74 -18.32
C ALA A 324 -2.80 -12.71 -19.11
N SER A 325 -3.85 -13.38 -18.61
CA SER A 325 -5.18 -13.35 -19.23
C SER A 325 -5.80 -11.94 -19.25
N ALA A 326 -5.62 -11.19 -18.17
CA ALA A 326 -6.10 -9.82 -18.06
C ALA A 326 -5.43 -8.89 -19.07
N SER A 327 -4.13 -9.08 -19.35
CA SER A 327 -3.39 -8.32 -20.35
C SER A 327 -3.88 -8.62 -21.77
N GLU A 328 -4.33 -9.84 -22.05
CA GLU A 328 -4.85 -10.24 -23.37
C GLU A 328 -6.27 -9.72 -23.58
N LYS A 329 -7.18 -9.94 -22.63
CA LYS A 329 -8.59 -9.61 -22.81
C LYS A 329 -9.31 -9.34 -21.48
N GLY A 330 -9.13 -10.20 -20.49
CA GLY A 330 -9.73 -10.09 -19.18
C GLY A 330 -9.55 -11.35 -18.34
N ALA A 331 -9.63 -11.20 -17.03
CA ALA A 331 -9.54 -12.28 -16.05
C ALA A 331 -10.44 -12.01 -14.85
N CYS A 332 -10.77 -13.05 -14.08
CA CYS A 332 -11.50 -12.89 -12.83
C CYS A 332 -10.92 -13.69 -11.68
N LEU A 333 -10.90 -13.08 -10.48
CA LEU A 333 -10.80 -13.78 -9.21
C LEU A 333 -12.10 -13.58 -8.45
N ALA A 334 -12.79 -14.66 -8.09
CA ALA A 334 -14.00 -14.59 -7.28
C ALA A 334 -13.89 -15.47 -6.04
N THR A 335 -14.26 -14.92 -4.90
CA THR A 335 -14.47 -15.70 -3.67
C THR A 335 -15.95 -15.71 -3.32
N VAL A 336 -16.46 -16.86 -2.88
CA VAL A 336 -17.88 -17.03 -2.61
C VAL A 336 -18.08 -17.59 -1.20
N SER A 337 -18.73 -16.82 -0.34
CA SER A 337 -19.17 -17.21 0.99
C SER A 337 -20.67 -17.48 1.03
N ARG A 338 -21.13 -18.12 2.09
CA ARG A 338 -22.56 -18.32 2.40
C ARG A 338 -22.79 -17.98 3.86
N MET A 339 -22.73 -16.68 4.18
CA MET A 339 -23.01 -16.21 5.53
C MET A 339 -24.50 -15.88 5.69
N ASP A 340 -24.94 -14.75 5.13
CA ASP A 340 -26.31 -14.28 5.23
C ASP A 340 -26.76 -13.47 3.99
N GLY A 341 -25.96 -13.49 2.94
CA GLY A 341 -26.17 -12.69 1.74
C GLY A 341 -25.88 -11.19 1.92
N ARG A 342 -25.28 -10.80 3.05
CA ARG A 342 -24.95 -9.40 3.40
C ARG A 342 -23.69 -9.30 4.27
N PHE A 343 -22.80 -10.27 4.15
CA PHE A 343 -21.54 -10.33 4.90
C PHE A 343 -21.71 -10.23 6.43
N GLY A 344 -22.75 -10.88 6.96
CA GLY A 344 -23.04 -10.88 8.39
C GLY A 344 -23.80 -9.63 8.88
N PHE A 345 -24.30 -8.78 7.99
CA PHE A 345 -25.04 -7.56 8.37
C PHE A 345 -26.55 -7.71 8.36
N SER A 346 -27.10 -8.92 8.16
CA SER A 346 -28.53 -9.18 8.39
C SER A 346 -28.81 -9.52 9.85
N GLU A 347 -30.07 -9.51 10.22
CA GLU A 347 -30.53 -9.95 11.56
C GLU A 347 -30.52 -11.48 11.73
N LYS A 348 -30.39 -12.24 10.63
CA LYS A 348 -30.46 -13.72 10.64
C LYS A 348 -29.26 -14.37 11.36
N GLY A 349 -28.12 -13.67 11.39
CA GLY A 349 -26.86 -14.27 11.85
C GLY A 349 -26.27 -15.25 10.82
N PHE A 350 -25.12 -15.82 11.15
CA PHE A 350 -24.39 -16.78 10.32
C PHE A 350 -23.56 -17.70 11.24
N GLU A 351 -23.03 -18.81 10.70
CA GLU A 351 -22.40 -19.84 11.56
C GLU A 351 -20.87 -19.69 11.66
N ASN A 352 -20.20 -19.24 10.59
CA ASN A 352 -18.74 -19.31 10.49
C ASN A 352 -18.09 -17.98 10.12
N SER A 353 -17.30 -17.42 11.06
CA SER A 353 -16.57 -16.16 10.88
C SER A 353 -15.42 -16.25 9.87
N TYR A 354 -14.86 -17.45 9.65
CA TYR A 354 -13.75 -17.63 8.71
C TYR A 354 -14.16 -17.32 7.26
N HIS A 355 -15.44 -17.47 6.90
CA HIS A 355 -15.95 -17.11 5.59
C HIS A 355 -15.69 -15.64 5.25
N GLY A 356 -15.65 -14.75 6.24
CA GLY A 356 -15.31 -13.35 6.06
C GLY A 356 -13.91 -13.10 5.49
N GLY A 357 -12.95 -13.96 5.85
CA GLY A 357 -11.57 -13.85 5.36
C GLY A 357 -11.44 -13.88 3.83
N LEU A 358 -12.37 -14.56 3.14
CA LEU A 358 -12.41 -14.60 1.68
C LEU A 358 -12.63 -13.20 1.06
N ALA A 359 -13.45 -12.36 1.70
CA ALA A 359 -13.65 -10.99 1.24
C ALA A 359 -12.35 -10.17 1.35
N GLY A 360 -11.54 -10.39 2.42
CA GLY A 360 -10.22 -9.79 2.58
C GLY A 360 -9.27 -10.15 1.44
N LEU A 361 -9.29 -11.40 0.98
CA LEU A 361 -8.50 -11.86 -0.17
C LEU A 361 -8.89 -11.12 -1.44
N SER A 362 -10.17 -11.12 -1.83
CA SER A 362 -10.62 -10.47 -3.06
C SER A 362 -10.42 -8.96 -3.04
N LYS A 363 -10.60 -8.30 -1.89
CA LYS A 363 -10.38 -6.87 -1.75
C LYS A 363 -8.90 -6.50 -1.90
N THR A 364 -7.99 -7.28 -1.31
CA THR A 364 -6.55 -7.05 -1.48
C THR A 364 -6.11 -7.34 -2.91
N ALA A 365 -6.55 -8.45 -3.49
CA ALA A 365 -6.29 -8.75 -4.89
C ALA A 365 -6.77 -7.64 -5.84
N SER A 366 -7.91 -6.99 -5.54
CA SER A 366 -8.44 -5.90 -6.37
C SER A 366 -7.61 -4.62 -6.35
N VAL A 367 -6.80 -4.40 -5.31
CA VAL A 367 -5.88 -3.26 -5.22
C VAL A 367 -4.45 -3.60 -5.64
N GLU A 368 -4.11 -4.89 -5.72
CA GLU A 368 -2.82 -5.34 -6.26
C GLU A 368 -2.89 -5.65 -7.77
N TRP A 369 -4.06 -6.04 -8.28
CA TRP A 369 -4.26 -6.50 -9.66
C TRP A 369 -5.33 -5.67 -10.37
N ASP A 370 -5.03 -4.44 -10.71
CA ASP A 370 -5.96 -3.47 -11.31
C ASP A 370 -6.66 -3.97 -12.58
N SER A 371 -5.99 -4.86 -13.34
CA SER A 371 -6.49 -5.43 -14.59
C SER A 371 -7.38 -6.66 -14.40
N VAL A 372 -7.34 -7.32 -13.21
CA VAL A 372 -8.14 -8.51 -12.90
C VAL A 372 -9.44 -8.10 -12.23
N CYS A 373 -10.56 -8.62 -12.71
CA CYS A 373 -11.86 -8.39 -12.07
C CYS A 373 -11.95 -9.24 -10.80
N CYS A 374 -11.79 -8.61 -9.64
CA CYS A 374 -11.86 -9.28 -8.35
C CYS A 374 -13.25 -9.07 -7.72
N SER A 375 -13.86 -10.14 -7.19
CA SER A 375 -15.13 -10.08 -6.49
C SER A 375 -15.19 -10.99 -5.27
N ALA A 376 -15.82 -10.53 -4.21
CA ALA A 376 -16.24 -11.31 -3.06
C ALA A 376 -17.76 -11.35 -3.06
N VAL A 377 -18.32 -12.53 -3.16
CA VAL A 377 -19.79 -12.72 -3.20
C VAL A 377 -20.23 -13.46 -1.94
N ASP A 378 -21.21 -12.89 -1.22
CA ASP A 378 -21.87 -13.57 -0.11
C ASP A 378 -23.27 -13.98 -0.52
N LEU A 379 -23.57 -15.27 -0.42
CA LEU A 379 -24.87 -15.84 -0.77
C LEU A 379 -25.75 -16.05 0.46
N ASP A 380 -27.02 -15.71 0.38
CA ASP A 380 -28.01 -16.05 1.40
C ASP A 380 -28.17 -17.59 1.47
N PRO A 381 -27.89 -18.24 2.61
CA PRO A 381 -28.00 -19.68 2.76
C PRO A 381 -29.44 -20.19 2.60
N ASP A 382 -30.46 -19.34 2.79
CA ASP A 382 -31.89 -19.68 2.60
C ASP A 382 -32.30 -19.71 1.12
N TRP A 383 -31.45 -19.21 0.22
CA TRP A 383 -31.71 -19.27 -1.21
C TRP A 383 -31.38 -20.68 -1.75
N ASN A 384 -32.44 -21.45 -2.05
CA ASN A 384 -32.34 -22.88 -2.37
C ASN A 384 -32.46 -23.22 -3.87
N ASP A 385 -32.71 -22.25 -4.76
CA ASP A 385 -32.76 -22.49 -6.21
C ASP A 385 -31.36 -22.53 -6.81
N SER A 386 -30.73 -23.70 -6.85
CA SER A 386 -29.35 -23.90 -7.34
C SER A 386 -29.11 -23.38 -8.76
N LYS A 387 -30.13 -23.42 -9.64
CA LYS A 387 -29.99 -22.90 -11.02
C LYS A 387 -30.03 -21.38 -11.05
N ALA A 388 -30.92 -20.77 -10.27
CA ALA A 388 -31.00 -19.33 -10.15
C ALA A 388 -29.71 -18.78 -9.50
N ILE A 389 -29.20 -19.43 -8.44
CA ILE A 389 -27.95 -19.09 -7.78
C ILE A 389 -26.78 -19.15 -8.78
N ALA A 390 -26.62 -20.26 -9.49
CA ALA A 390 -25.54 -20.45 -10.44
C ALA A 390 -25.57 -19.40 -11.56
N LYS A 391 -26.75 -19.05 -12.05
CA LYS A 391 -26.91 -18.00 -13.07
C LYS A 391 -26.59 -16.61 -12.54
N ALA A 392 -27.04 -16.27 -11.34
CA ALA A 392 -26.76 -14.99 -10.70
C ALA A 392 -25.27 -14.85 -10.38
N LEU A 393 -24.66 -15.91 -9.82
CA LEU A 393 -23.24 -15.95 -9.51
C LEU A 393 -22.39 -15.84 -10.79
N ALA A 394 -22.72 -16.58 -11.87
CA ALA A 394 -22.02 -16.47 -13.16
C ALA A 394 -22.17 -15.07 -13.78
N ALA A 395 -23.23 -14.35 -13.50
CA ALA A 395 -23.38 -12.97 -13.94
C ALA A 395 -22.53 -12.01 -13.10
N GLU A 396 -22.47 -12.22 -11.78
CA GLU A 396 -21.77 -11.34 -10.85
C GLU A 396 -20.24 -11.46 -10.98
N ILE A 397 -19.68 -12.67 -11.05
CA ILE A 397 -18.24 -12.87 -11.17
C ILE A 397 -17.65 -12.38 -12.50
N LEU A 398 -18.47 -12.22 -13.52
CA LEU A 398 -18.11 -11.66 -14.82
C LEU A 398 -18.45 -10.17 -14.93
N TYR A 399 -18.93 -9.58 -13.87
CA TYR A 399 -19.32 -8.17 -13.84
C TYR A 399 -18.24 -7.31 -13.19
N SER A 400 -17.75 -6.31 -13.93
CA SER A 400 -16.82 -5.31 -13.37
C SER A 400 -17.63 -4.27 -12.57
N GLY A 401 -17.72 -4.46 -11.28
CA GLY A 401 -18.49 -3.61 -10.35
C GLY A 401 -17.86 -3.51 -8.97
N ALA A 402 -18.70 -3.42 -7.94
CA ALA A 402 -18.25 -3.45 -6.55
C ALA A 402 -17.56 -4.78 -6.24
N VAL A 403 -16.49 -4.72 -5.46
CA VAL A 403 -15.72 -5.93 -5.10
C VAL A 403 -16.52 -6.80 -4.13
N GLU A 404 -17.28 -6.22 -3.20
CA GLU A 404 -17.99 -6.91 -2.13
C GLU A 404 -19.50 -6.84 -2.39
N VAL A 405 -20.11 -7.99 -2.69
CA VAL A 405 -21.52 -8.10 -3.13
C VAL A 405 -22.24 -9.23 -2.42
N GLY A 406 -23.33 -8.88 -1.77
CA GLY A 406 -24.28 -9.86 -1.23
C GLY A 406 -25.39 -10.19 -2.22
N LEU A 407 -25.81 -11.44 -2.28
CA LEU A 407 -26.90 -11.91 -3.13
C LEU A 407 -27.93 -12.71 -2.35
N ASP A 408 -29.19 -12.40 -2.53
CA ASP A 408 -30.34 -13.23 -2.17
C ASP A 408 -31.22 -13.49 -3.38
N ALA A 409 -32.35 -14.22 -3.21
CA ALA A 409 -33.23 -14.60 -4.31
C ALA A 409 -33.81 -13.40 -5.08
N GLU A 410 -33.89 -12.24 -4.46
CA GLU A 410 -34.59 -11.07 -5.00
C GLU A 410 -33.69 -9.86 -5.22
N SER A 411 -32.51 -9.85 -4.57
CA SER A 411 -31.74 -8.63 -4.40
C SER A 411 -30.24 -8.85 -4.46
N ARG A 412 -29.57 -7.81 -4.91
CA ARG A 412 -28.15 -7.58 -4.81
C ARG A 412 -27.90 -6.53 -3.73
N TRP A 413 -26.91 -6.76 -2.87
CA TRP A 413 -26.57 -5.90 -1.75
C TRP A 413 -25.11 -5.43 -1.86
N GLU A 414 -24.89 -4.19 -1.50
CA GLU A 414 -23.56 -3.63 -1.35
C GLU A 414 -23.40 -3.02 0.04
N LEU A 415 -22.18 -3.05 0.58
CA LEU A 415 -21.88 -2.46 1.86
C LEU A 415 -21.35 -1.02 1.67
N THR A 416 -21.96 -0.07 2.36
CA THR A 416 -21.59 1.34 2.30
C THR A 416 -21.19 1.86 3.67
N LEU A 417 -20.38 2.93 3.69
CA LEU A 417 -19.98 3.63 4.90
C LEU A 417 -20.79 4.90 5.05
N SER A 418 -21.42 5.09 6.19
CA SER A 418 -22.08 6.36 6.53
C SER A 418 -21.49 6.97 7.79
N ALA A 419 -21.31 8.29 7.78
CA ALA A 419 -20.87 9.03 8.97
C ALA A 419 -21.90 8.87 10.09
N SER A 420 -21.41 8.72 11.32
CA SER A 420 -22.27 8.57 12.50
C SER A 420 -21.57 9.17 13.71
N ASP A 421 -22.33 9.77 14.59
CA ASP A 421 -21.82 10.30 15.86
C ASP A 421 -21.37 9.18 16.80
N TYR A 422 -20.43 9.50 17.69
CA TYR A 422 -20.04 8.62 18.78
C TYR A 422 -21.19 8.42 19.75
N PRO A 423 -21.36 7.21 20.32
CA PRO A 423 -22.42 6.94 21.29
C PRO A 423 -22.22 7.80 22.55
N GLN A 424 -23.35 8.16 23.17
CA GLN A 424 -23.37 8.94 24.41
C GLN A 424 -23.85 8.02 25.54
N GLY A 425 -22.97 7.67 26.44
CA GLY A 425 -23.31 6.75 27.54
C GLY A 425 -22.22 6.74 28.60
N LYS A 426 -22.21 5.68 29.40
CA LYS A 426 -21.19 5.45 30.42
C LYS A 426 -20.55 4.10 30.23
N ILE A 427 -19.29 4.00 30.54
CA ILE A 427 -18.59 2.69 30.63
C ILE A 427 -19.02 2.04 31.94
N HIS A 428 -19.35 0.75 31.88
CA HIS A 428 -19.88 0.01 33.03
C HIS A 428 -18.80 -0.66 33.90
N LEU A 429 -17.53 -0.64 33.48
CA LEU A 429 -16.42 -1.19 34.25
C LEU A 429 -16.27 -0.48 35.59
N GLN A 430 -16.05 -1.25 36.64
CA GLN A 430 -15.92 -0.78 38.02
C GLN A 430 -14.49 -0.97 38.54
N THR A 431 -14.18 -0.25 39.62
CA THR A 431 -12.88 -0.38 40.28
C THR A 431 -12.59 -1.84 40.64
N GLY A 432 -11.42 -2.32 40.22
CA GLY A 432 -10.95 -3.68 40.44
C GLY A 432 -11.36 -4.69 39.36
N ASP A 433 -12.22 -4.32 38.40
CA ASP A 433 -12.60 -5.21 37.30
C ASP A 433 -11.38 -5.67 36.49
N VAL A 434 -11.39 -6.93 36.10
CA VAL A 434 -10.28 -7.56 35.35
C VAL A 434 -10.45 -7.30 33.87
N VAL A 435 -9.42 -6.69 33.27
CA VAL A 435 -9.31 -6.39 31.82
C VAL A 435 -8.11 -7.08 31.24
N ILE A 436 -8.30 -8.01 30.30
CA ILE A 436 -7.21 -8.67 29.57
C ILE A 436 -6.93 -7.93 28.28
N VAL A 437 -5.68 -7.56 28.06
CA VAL A 437 -5.25 -6.82 26.86
C VAL A 437 -4.07 -7.52 26.19
N THR A 438 -4.25 -7.96 24.96
CA THR A 438 -3.15 -8.48 24.15
C THR A 438 -2.54 -7.37 23.30
N GLY A 439 -1.21 -7.33 23.21
CA GLY A 439 -0.52 -6.24 22.53
C GLY A 439 -0.61 -4.88 23.24
N GLY A 440 -1.18 -4.84 24.45
CA GLY A 440 -1.46 -3.61 25.21
C GLY A 440 -0.28 -2.98 25.93
N ALA A 441 0.91 -3.55 25.80
CA ALA A 441 2.10 -3.00 26.44
C ALA A 441 2.84 -1.96 25.58
N ARG A 442 2.47 -1.82 24.27
CA ARG A 442 3.13 -0.95 23.31
C ARG A 442 2.16 -0.34 22.31
N GLY A 443 2.56 0.75 21.68
CA GLY A 443 1.89 1.37 20.54
C GLY A 443 0.46 1.83 20.85
N VAL A 444 -0.36 1.77 19.83
CA VAL A 444 -1.74 2.29 19.85
C VAL A 444 -2.63 1.57 20.88
N THR A 445 -2.44 0.27 21.09
CA THR A 445 -3.21 -0.50 22.07
C THR A 445 -2.87 -0.07 23.52
N ALA A 446 -1.59 0.23 23.79
CA ALA A 446 -1.18 0.75 25.10
C ALA A 446 -1.81 2.13 25.37
N ALA A 447 -1.77 3.04 24.39
CA ALA A 447 -2.40 4.36 24.51
C ALA A 447 -3.91 4.28 24.76
N ALA A 448 -4.60 3.40 24.03
CA ALA A 448 -6.03 3.15 24.20
C ALA A 448 -6.35 2.55 25.57
N THR A 449 -5.53 1.59 26.05
CA THR A 449 -5.66 1.00 27.40
C THR A 449 -5.45 2.06 28.50
N ALA A 450 -4.46 2.93 28.31
CA ALA A 450 -4.20 4.02 29.25
C ALA A 450 -5.35 5.05 29.28
N ALA A 451 -5.97 5.34 28.14
CA ALA A 451 -7.15 6.20 28.09
C ALA A 451 -8.35 5.56 28.82
N LEU A 452 -8.57 4.26 28.63
CA LEU A 452 -9.60 3.52 29.35
C LEU A 452 -9.39 3.58 30.87
N ALA A 453 -8.17 3.29 31.36
CA ALA A 453 -7.85 3.32 32.78
C ALA A 453 -8.06 4.71 33.41
N ARG A 454 -7.78 5.79 32.67
CA ARG A 454 -8.03 7.15 33.15
C ARG A 454 -9.54 7.49 33.24
N GLU A 455 -10.33 6.93 32.33
CA GLU A 455 -11.77 7.18 32.26
C GLU A 455 -12.56 6.39 33.32
N THR A 456 -12.20 5.10 33.52
CA THR A 456 -12.97 4.21 34.40
C THR A 456 -12.50 4.22 35.84
N GLY A 457 -11.30 4.73 36.12
CA GLY A 457 -10.59 4.58 37.39
C GLY A 457 -9.84 3.28 37.53
N PRO A 458 -9.40 2.89 38.74
CA PRO A 458 -8.51 1.75 38.97
C PRO A 458 -9.09 0.42 38.52
N LEU A 459 -8.41 -0.24 37.60
CA LEU A 459 -8.74 -1.59 37.08
C LEU A 459 -7.61 -2.58 37.42
N THR A 460 -7.89 -3.88 37.29
CA THR A 460 -6.86 -4.92 37.22
C THR A 460 -6.56 -5.22 35.76
N ILE A 461 -5.46 -4.68 35.23
CA ILE A 461 -5.10 -4.78 33.80
C ILE A 461 -4.06 -5.87 33.62
N VAL A 462 -4.40 -6.88 32.82
CA VAL A 462 -3.54 -8.01 32.47
C VAL A 462 -3.02 -7.81 31.06
N LEU A 463 -1.76 -7.46 30.90
CA LEU A 463 -1.10 -7.29 29.64
C LEU A 463 -0.46 -8.60 29.15
N LEU A 464 -0.89 -9.12 28.02
CA LEU A 464 -0.31 -10.30 27.39
C LEU A 464 0.59 -9.89 26.21
N GLY A 465 1.86 -10.30 26.25
CA GLY A 465 2.84 -10.03 25.20
C GLY A 465 3.88 -11.12 25.08
N ARG A 466 4.48 -11.29 23.90
CA ARG A 466 5.50 -12.34 23.66
C ARG A 466 6.83 -12.07 24.36
N SER A 467 7.23 -10.82 24.43
CA SER A 467 8.51 -10.45 25.03
C SER A 467 8.47 -10.69 26.55
N PRO A 468 9.56 -11.19 27.16
CA PRO A 468 9.65 -11.20 28.61
C PRO A 468 9.55 -9.79 29.16
N LEU A 469 9.09 -9.68 30.42
CA LEU A 469 9.08 -8.38 31.10
C LEU A 469 10.51 -7.83 31.13
N PRO A 470 10.77 -6.65 30.58
CA PRO A 470 12.12 -6.10 30.55
C PRO A 470 12.68 -5.90 31.97
N GLU A 471 13.95 -6.27 32.18
CA GLU A 471 14.70 -5.94 33.40
C GLU A 471 14.81 -4.41 33.56
N SER A 472 15.25 -3.92 34.74
CA SER A 472 15.51 -2.50 34.93
C SER A 472 16.50 -2.00 33.88
N GLU A 473 16.17 -0.86 33.30
CA GLU A 473 17.06 -0.26 32.31
C GLU A 473 18.43 0.02 32.96
N PRO A 474 19.53 -0.34 32.30
CA PRO A 474 20.85 -0.05 32.82
C PRO A 474 21.06 1.46 33.00
N GLU A 475 21.80 1.86 34.05
CA GLU A 475 22.06 3.28 34.34
C GLU A 475 22.71 4.02 33.17
N TRP A 476 23.58 3.35 32.41
CA TRP A 476 24.26 3.94 31.26
C TRP A 476 23.29 4.23 30.07
N LEU A 477 22.12 3.61 30.03
CA LEU A 477 21.12 3.82 28.97
C LEU A 477 19.97 4.73 29.43
N ALA A 478 19.64 4.73 30.71
CA ALA A 478 18.41 5.32 31.26
C ALA A 478 18.27 6.83 30.96
N SER A 479 19.38 7.57 30.89
CA SER A 479 19.37 9.02 30.64
C SER A 479 19.39 9.40 29.15
N LEU A 480 19.64 8.43 28.27
CA LEU A 480 19.77 8.68 26.83
C LEU A 480 18.38 8.63 26.15
N THR A 481 18.07 9.67 25.40
CA THR A 481 16.80 9.79 24.63
C THR A 481 17.04 9.83 23.13
N ASP A 482 18.24 10.23 22.73
CA ASP A 482 18.66 10.30 21.34
C ASP A 482 19.03 8.92 20.81
N GLU A 483 18.59 8.61 19.60
CA GLU A 483 18.78 7.30 18.97
C GLU A 483 20.27 6.98 18.72
N ALA A 484 21.02 7.94 18.19
CA ALA A 484 22.45 7.77 17.93
C ALA A 484 23.24 7.55 19.22
N ALA A 485 22.95 8.34 20.26
CA ALA A 485 23.56 8.17 21.58
C ALA A 485 23.21 6.80 22.20
N MET A 486 21.99 6.33 22.04
CA MET A 486 21.58 5.01 22.51
C MET A 486 22.28 3.89 21.74
N LYS A 487 22.34 3.95 20.41
CA LYS A 487 23.04 2.96 19.58
C LYS A 487 24.52 2.91 19.92
N LYS A 488 25.18 4.06 20.09
CA LYS A 488 26.56 4.14 20.52
C LYS A 488 26.78 3.50 21.89
N ALA A 489 25.96 3.81 22.87
CA ALA A 489 26.05 3.25 24.22
C ALA A 489 25.81 1.72 24.21
N ILE A 490 24.87 1.23 23.39
CA ILE A 490 24.65 -0.22 23.22
C ILE A 490 25.89 -0.88 22.62
N LEU A 491 26.50 -0.27 21.61
CA LEU A 491 27.71 -0.78 20.99
C LEU A 491 28.85 -0.87 22.01
N GLU A 492 29.06 0.15 22.82
CA GLU A 492 30.10 0.21 23.84
C GLU A 492 29.87 -0.79 24.98
N HIS A 493 28.66 -0.92 25.48
CA HIS A 493 28.37 -1.69 26.70
C HIS A 493 27.94 -3.15 26.47
N GLU A 494 27.20 -3.43 25.40
CA GLU A 494 26.69 -4.78 25.13
C GLU A 494 27.62 -5.59 24.21
N PHE A 495 28.28 -4.92 23.26
CA PHE A 495 29.13 -5.60 22.29
C PHE A 495 30.63 -5.54 22.63
N GLN A 496 31.04 -4.65 23.54
CA GLN A 496 32.39 -4.60 24.16
C GLN A 496 33.56 -4.75 23.18
N GLY A 497 33.51 -4.04 22.03
CA GLY A 497 34.56 -4.07 21.00
C GLY A 497 34.56 -5.31 20.08
N ARG A 498 33.51 -6.13 20.16
CA ARG A 498 33.23 -7.14 19.13
C ARG A 498 32.83 -6.44 17.84
N SER A 499 33.31 -6.91 16.70
CA SER A 499 32.79 -6.48 15.40
C SER A 499 31.30 -6.85 15.27
N VAL A 500 30.46 -5.88 14.99
CA VAL A 500 28.99 -6.01 14.96
C VAL A 500 28.49 -5.38 13.68
N THR A 501 27.57 -6.07 13.01
CA THR A 501 26.91 -5.52 11.85
C THR A 501 25.87 -4.47 12.27
N PRO A 502 25.56 -3.48 11.42
CA PRO A 502 24.48 -2.52 11.67
C PRO A 502 23.15 -3.19 11.98
N ALA A 503 22.81 -4.29 11.31
CA ALA A 503 21.58 -5.06 11.55
C ALA A 503 21.52 -5.69 12.96
N GLU A 504 22.66 -6.17 13.50
CA GLU A 504 22.74 -6.68 14.89
C GLU A 504 22.54 -5.53 15.90
N LEU A 505 23.14 -4.35 15.63
CA LEU A 505 22.98 -3.15 16.46
C LEU A 505 21.54 -2.66 16.44
N GLU A 506 20.89 -2.62 15.28
CA GLU A 506 19.48 -2.24 15.13
C GLU A 506 18.58 -3.19 15.91
N THR A 507 18.83 -4.50 15.84
CA THR A 507 18.09 -5.50 16.60
C THR A 507 18.22 -5.30 18.12
N ALA A 508 19.42 -5.00 18.60
CA ALA A 508 19.68 -4.72 20.01
C ALA A 508 19.00 -3.41 20.44
N PHE A 509 19.12 -2.35 19.65
CA PHE A 509 18.47 -1.06 19.86
C PHE A 509 16.95 -1.21 19.93
N GLY A 510 16.33 -1.83 18.93
CA GLY A 510 14.88 -2.08 18.90
C GLY A 510 14.39 -2.87 20.12
N LYS A 511 15.18 -3.86 20.61
CA LYS A 511 14.86 -4.58 21.84
C LYS A 511 14.89 -3.69 23.08
N ARG A 512 15.87 -2.78 23.19
CA ARG A 512 15.99 -1.85 24.33
C ARG A 512 14.88 -0.80 24.29
N GLN A 513 14.61 -0.22 23.13
CA GLN A 513 13.53 0.74 22.93
C GLN A 513 12.16 0.12 23.25
N ALA A 514 11.89 -1.10 22.75
CA ALA A 514 10.68 -1.85 23.08
C ALA A 514 10.53 -2.10 24.59
N GLY A 515 11.63 -2.43 25.25
CA GLY A 515 11.68 -2.64 26.71
C GLY A 515 11.35 -1.35 27.49
N ARG A 516 11.90 -0.23 27.06
CA ARG A 516 11.63 1.10 27.66
C ARG A 516 10.15 1.45 27.52
N GLU A 517 9.58 1.32 26.31
CA GLU A 517 8.17 1.60 26.04
C GLU A 517 7.24 0.74 26.89
N ILE A 518 7.49 -0.58 27.00
CA ILE A 518 6.71 -1.48 27.86
C ILE A 518 6.69 -1.00 29.30
N ARG A 519 7.85 -0.60 29.85
CA ARG A 519 7.93 -0.11 31.23
C ARG A 519 7.17 1.20 31.41
N GLN A 520 7.41 2.15 30.53
CA GLN A 520 6.72 3.46 30.58
C GLN A 520 5.20 3.28 30.54
N ASN A 521 4.68 2.41 29.68
CA ASN A 521 3.24 2.15 29.61
C ASN A 521 2.71 1.44 30.86
N ILE A 522 3.44 0.47 31.42
CA ILE A 522 3.08 -0.14 32.70
C ILE A 522 3.05 0.88 33.82
N ASP A 523 4.04 1.75 33.91
CA ASP A 523 4.12 2.78 34.95
C ASP A 523 3.03 3.85 34.78
N GLN A 524 2.67 4.22 33.55
CA GLN A 524 1.53 5.09 33.29
C GLN A 524 0.20 4.50 33.78
N LEU A 525 -0.02 3.21 33.53
CA LEU A 525 -1.23 2.50 34.00
C LEU A 525 -1.26 2.41 35.53
N ARG A 526 -0.11 2.15 36.18
CA ARG A 526 0.02 2.17 37.64
C ARG A 526 -0.19 3.55 38.22
N ALA A 527 0.35 4.58 37.58
CA ALA A 527 0.13 5.96 37.96
C ALA A 527 -1.35 6.40 37.87
N ALA A 528 -2.12 5.81 36.95
CA ALA A 528 -3.56 5.94 36.84
C ALA A 528 -4.32 5.17 37.98
N GLY A 529 -3.61 4.48 38.87
CA GLY A 529 -4.16 3.74 39.99
C GLY A 529 -4.49 2.28 39.74
N SER A 530 -4.27 1.76 38.52
CA SER A 530 -4.57 0.39 38.18
C SER A 530 -3.52 -0.60 38.67
N GLU A 531 -3.96 -1.80 39.06
CA GLU A 531 -3.09 -2.94 39.22
C GLU A 531 -2.69 -3.49 37.86
N VAL A 532 -1.37 -3.62 37.57
CA VAL A 532 -0.89 -4.07 36.25
C VAL A 532 -0.09 -5.36 36.39
N LEU A 533 -0.59 -6.37 35.72
CA LEU A 533 -0.01 -7.70 35.64
C LEU A 533 0.49 -7.94 34.20
N TYR A 534 1.80 -8.05 34.02
CA TYR A 534 2.38 -8.43 32.73
C TYR A 534 2.67 -9.92 32.69
N ARG A 535 2.23 -10.58 31.61
CA ARG A 535 2.49 -12.02 31.37
C ARG A 535 3.12 -12.20 29.99
N SER A 536 4.31 -12.81 29.96
CA SER A 536 4.96 -13.21 28.73
C SER A 536 4.33 -14.49 28.20
N VAL A 537 3.52 -14.36 27.15
CA VAL A 537 2.82 -15.50 26.54
C VAL A 537 2.63 -15.23 25.05
N ASP A 538 2.86 -16.24 24.23
CA ASP A 538 2.43 -16.20 22.83
C ASP A 538 0.92 -16.44 22.77
N VAL A 539 0.18 -15.47 22.29
CA VAL A 539 -1.29 -15.54 22.22
C VAL A 539 -1.79 -16.68 21.33
N ARG A 540 -0.94 -17.20 20.44
CA ARG A 540 -1.28 -18.36 19.58
C ARG A 540 -1.32 -19.69 20.34
N GLU A 541 -0.70 -19.73 21.52
CA GLU A 541 -0.59 -20.94 22.35
C GLU A 541 -1.80 -21.04 23.28
N ALA A 542 -2.88 -21.67 22.83
CA ALA A 542 -4.16 -21.74 23.55
C ALA A 542 -4.04 -22.27 24.99
N VAL A 543 -3.19 -23.28 25.22
CA VAL A 543 -2.96 -23.86 26.57
C VAL A 543 -2.27 -22.85 27.49
N ALA A 544 -1.31 -22.08 26.97
CA ALA A 544 -0.62 -21.05 27.74
C ALA A 544 -1.55 -19.89 28.10
N VAL A 545 -2.36 -19.44 27.15
CA VAL A 545 -3.37 -18.41 27.36
C VAL A 545 -4.40 -18.85 28.41
N ASP A 546 -4.95 -20.04 28.28
CA ASP A 546 -5.93 -20.60 29.23
C ASP A 546 -5.34 -20.74 30.64
N THR A 547 -4.07 -21.17 30.77
CA THR A 547 -3.37 -21.26 32.03
C THR A 547 -3.28 -19.91 32.74
N VAL A 548 -2.89 -18.87 32.00
CA VAL A 548 -2.82 -17.50 32.51
C VAL A 548 -4.21 -16.99 32.92
N VAL A 549 -5.22 -17.18 32.08
CA VAL A 549 -6.59 -16.70 32.38
C VAL A 549 -7.17 -17.39 33.62
N ARG A 550 -6.93 -18.70 33.80
CA ARG A 550 -7.33 -19.42 35.04
C ARG A 550 -6.61 -18.91 36.27
N GLU A 551 -5.32 -18.61 36.19
CA GLU A 551 -4.56 -18.00 37.29
C GLU A 551 -5.16 -16.65 37.66
N ILE A 552 -5.42 -15.80 36.69
CA ILE A 552 -6.00 -14.46 36.87
C ILE A 552 -7.40 -14.57 37.51
N ARG A 553 -8.25 -15.43 36.96
CA ARG A 553 -9.61 -15.65 37.49
C ARG A 553 -9.60 -16.11 38.96
N LYS A 554 -8.65 -16.96 39.33
CA LYS A 554 -8.51 -17.47 40.70
C LYS A 554 -8.06 -16.35 41.68
N ASN A 555 -7.18 -15.48 41.26
CA ASN A 555 -6.53 -14.52 42.16
C ASN A 555 -7.20 -13.13 42.17
N HIS A 556 -7.83 -12.71 41.05
CA HIS A 556 -8.36 -11.37 40.86
C HIS A 556 -9.86 -11.33 40.49
N GLY A 557 -10.49 -12.51 40.30
CA GLY A 557 -11.90 -12.60 39.93
C GLY A 557 -12.15 -12.79 38.42
N PRO A 558 -13.42 -12.81 38.02
CA PRO A 558 -13.82 -13.06 36.64
C PRO A 558 -13.37 -11.93 35.71
N VAL A 559 -13.10 -12.28 34.45
CA VAL A 559 -12.75 -11.31 33.41
C VAL A 559 -13.99 -10.54 32.98
N LYS A 560 -13.89 -9.22 32.99
CA LYS A 560 -14.96 -8.28 32.62
C LYS A 560 -14.79 -7.70 31.22
N ALA A 561 -13.55 -7.53 30.79
CA ALA A 561 -13.26 -7.02 29.46
C ALA A 561 -12.06 -7.71 28.81
N VAL A 562 -12.13 -7.87 27.48
CA VAL A 562 -11.02 -8.36 26.65
C VAL A 562 -10.79 -7.33 25.52
N ILE A 563 -9.54 -6.92 25.37
CA ILE A 563 -9.07 -6.08 24.27
C ILE A 563 -8.01 -6.85 23.49
N HIS A 564 -8.34 -7.28 22.29
CA HIS A 564 -7.43 -8.00 21.41
C HIS A 564 -6.79 -7.05 20.41
N GLY A 565 -5.58 -6.56 20.74
CA GLY A 565 -4.78 -5.67 19.89
C GLY A 565 -3.48 -6.29 19.39
N ALA A 566 -3.24 -7.59 19.66
CA ALA A 566 -2.06 -8.27 19.15
C ALA A 566 -2.06 -8.35 17.62
N GLY A 567 -0.91 -8.11 17.01
CA GLY A 567 -0.74 -8.16 15.57
C GLY A 567 0.75 -8.22 15.18
N ALA A 568 0.99 -8.57 13.94
CA ALA A 568 2.30 -8.57 13.30
C ALA A 568 2.10 -8.10 11.85
N LEU A 569 3.17 -7.64 11.20
CA LEU A 569 3.21 -7.32 9.76
C LEU A 569 4.27 -8.18 9.06
N ALA A 570 4.00 -8.48 7.80
CA ALA A 570 4.92 -9.10 6.86
C ALA A 570 4.49 -8.71 5.45
N ASP A 571 4.59 -7.42 5.16
CA ASP A 571 4.03 -6.81 3.94
C ASP A 571 4.78 -7.32 2.71
N ARG A 572 4.05 -8.01 1.83
CA ARG A 572 4.50 -8.55 0.54
C ARG A 572 3.28 -8.71 -0.37
N PHE A 573 3.43 -8.45 -1.66
CA PHE A 573 2.36 -8.71 -2.64
C PHE A 573 1.92 -10.18 -2.62
N ILE A 574 0.70 -10.46 -3.02
CA ILE A 574 0.14 -11.82 -3.02
C ILE A 574 1.05 -12.80 -3.76
N VAL A 575 1.61 -12.38 -4.90
CA VAL A 575 2.49 -13.20 -5.74
C VAL A 575 3.79 -13.61 -5.04
N ASP A 576 4.33 -12.75 -4.18
CA ASP A 576 5.65 -12.90 -3.54
C ASP A 576 5.57 -13.36 -2.08
N LYS A 577 4.37 -13.36 -1.50
CA LYS A 577 4.17 -13.71 -0.09
C LYS A 577 4.27 -15.22 0.14
N THR A 578 5.13 -15.62 1.08
CA THR A 578 5.27 -17.05 1.45
C THR A 578 4.17 -17.48 2.43
N PRO A 579 3.86 -18.80 2.50
CA PRO A 579 2.93 -19.34 3.50
C PRO A 579 3.31 -19.04 4.94
N GLU A 580 4.61 -18.99 5.25
CA GLU A 580 5.15 -18.71 6.58
C GLU A 580 4.92 -17.23 6.95
N GLN A 581 5.15 -16.32 6.01
CA GLN A 581 4.86 -14.88 6.18
C GLN A 581 3.37 -14.68 6.42
N PHE A 582 2.52 -15.31 5.60
CA PHE A 582 1.07 -15.29 5.77
C PHE A 582 0.68 -15.80 7.16
N SER A 583 1.14 -16.98 7.55
CA SER A 583 0.80 -17.58 8.84
C SER A 583 1.28 -16.75 10.02
N ARG A 584 2.45 -16.11 9.93
CA ARG A 584 2.96 -15.23 11.00
C ARG A 584 2.00 -14.10 11.33
N VAL A 585 1.41 -13.48 10.33
CA VAL A 585 0.47 -12.36 10.50
C VAL A 585 -0.92 -12.87 10.88
N PHE A 586 -1.46 -13.77 10.06
CA PHE A 586 -2.80 -14.31 10.20
C PHE A 586 -3.01 -15.02 11.55
N ASP A 587 -2.11 -15.93 11.92
CA ASP A 587 -2.24 -16.74 13.14
C ASP A 587 -2.13 -15.89 14.41
N THR A 588 -1.30 -14.82 14.40
CA THR A 588 -1.20 -13.93 15.55
C THR A 588 -2.54 -13.29 15.89
N LYS A 589 -3.31 -12.88 14.89
CA LYS A 589 -4.63 -12.27 15.08
C LYS A 589 -5.71 -13.32 15.30
N VAL A 590 -5.81 -14.31 14.43
CA VAL A 590 -6.95 -15.23 14.41
C VAL A 590 -6.83 -16.31 15.48
N LEU A 591 -5.69 -17.03 15.57
CA LEU A 591 -5.51 -18.05 16.61
C LEU A 591 -5.40 -17.41 18.00
N GLY A 592 -4.80 -16.20 18.08
CA GLY A 592 -4.78 -15.43 19.32
C GLY A 592 -6.16 -15.04 19.80
N MET A 593 -7.06 -14.63 18.91
CA MET A 593 -8.46 -14.36 19.22
C MET A 593 -9.18 -15.63 19.68
N GLU A 594 -9.03 -16.75 18.96
CA GLU A 594 -9.69 -18.01 19.31
C GLU A 594 -9.22 -18.53 20.70
N ALA A 595 -7.91 -18.45 20.98
CA ALA A 595 -7.38 -18.84 22.27
C ALA A 595 -7.94 -18.01 23.43
N LEU A 596 -8.05 -16.68 23.23
CA LEU A 596 -8.64 -15.78 24.21
C LEU A 596 -10.13 -16.08 24.43
N LEU A 597 -10.92 -16.16 23.36
CA LEU A 597 -12.36 -16.41 23.45
C LEU A 597 -12.66 -17.76 24.12
N ALA A 598 -11.85 -18.80 23.83
CA ALA A 598 -11.96 -20.09 24.50
C ALA A 598 -11.65 -19.98 25.99
N ALA A 599 -10.58 -19.26 26.37
CA ALA A 599 -10.18 -19.10 27.77
C ALA A 599 -11.20 -18.32 28.62
N VAL A 600 -11.90 -17.34 28.01
CA VAL A 600 -12.91 -16.48 28.68
C VAL A 600 -14.35 -16.90 28.38
N ALA A 601 -14.58 -18.14 27.91
CA ALA A 601 -15.90 -18.59 27.46
C ALA A 601 -16.98 -18.43 28.54
N ASP A 602 -16.64 -18.73 29.80
CA ASP A 602 -17.54 -18.73 30.97
C ASP A 602 -17.51 -17.40 31.75
N ASP A 603 -16.69 -16.42 31.32
CA ASP A 603 -16.62 -15.14 32.03
C ASP A 603 -17.78 -14.20 31.66
N PRO A 604 -18.30 -13.44 32.62
CA PRO A 604 -19.38 -12.47 32.39
C PRO A 604 -18.82 -11.18 31.80
N LEU A 605 -18.40 -11.28 30.50
CA LEU A 605 -17.81 -10.15 29.80
C LEU A 605 -18.83 -9.02 29.61
N GLU A 606 -18.43 -7.81 29.96
CA GLU A 606 -19.15 -6.56 29.68
C GLU A 606 -18.65 -5.93 28.38
N TYR A 607 -17.35 -6.13 28.06
CA TYR A 607 -16.73 -5.62 26.84
C TYR A 607 -15.86 -6.65 26.14
N LEU A 608 -15.99 -6.69 24.82
CA LEU A 608 -15.11 -7.48 23.95
C LEU A 608 -14.71 -6.59 22.75
N VAL A 609 -13.44 -6.22 22.71
CA VAL A 609 -12.91 -5.25 21.76
C VAL A 609 -11.84 -5.89 20.88
N PHE A 610 -12.00 -5.77 19.56
CA PHE A 610 -11.04 -6.23 18.57
C PHE A 610 -10.44 -5.04 17.82
N PHE A 611 -9.12 -4.99 17.75
CA PHE A 611 -8.41 -4.03 16.91
C PHE A 611 -8.27 -4.63 15.50
N SER A 612 -9.22 -4.32 14.66
CA SER A 612 -9.25 -4.60 13.24
C SER A 612 -8.58 -3.46 12.45
N SER A 613 -8.78 -3.38 11.15
CA SER A 613 -8.16 -2.40 10.26
C SER A 613 -9.05 -2.07 9.07
N VAL A 614 -8.90 -0.87 8.53
CA VAL A 614 -9.48 -0.49 7.23
C VAL A 614 -8.99 -1.39 6.10
N ALA A 615 -7.83 -2.04 6.23
CA ALA A 615 -7.37 -3.05 5.29
C ALA A 615 -8.39 -4.20 5.13
N ALA A 616 -9.14 -4.56 6.18
CA ALA A 616 -10.24 -5.50 6.10
C ALA A 616 -11.39 -4.99 5.21
N ARG A 617 -11.68 -3.68 5.26
CA ARG A 617 -12.80 -3.10 4.51
C ARG A 617 -12.47 -2.77 3.06
N MET A 618 -11.25 -2.35 2.79
CA MET A 618 -10.84 -1.77 1.50
C MET A 618 -9.82 -2.61 0.75
N GLY A 619 -9.21 -3.62 1.40
CA GLY A 619 -7.96 -4.20 0.94
C GLY A 619 -6.78 -3.27 1.21
N ASN A 620 -5.57 -3.77 1.12
CA ASN A 620 -4.35 -2.97 1.12
C ASN A 620 -3.23 -3.75 0.44
N GLN A 621 -2.45 -3.07 -0.39
CA GLN A 621 -1.34 -3.68 -1.12
C GLN A 621 -0.33 -4.30 -0.14
N GLY A 622 0.13 -5.51 -0.43
CA GLY A 622 1.07 -6.24 0.40
C GLY A 622 0.49 -6.87 1.67
N GLN A 623 -0.78 -6.64 2.00
CA GLN A 623 -1.38 -6.99 3.29
C GLN A 623 -2.54 -8.00 3.21
N VAL A 624 -2.49 -8.95 2.29
CA VAL A 624 -3.56 -9.94 2.13
C VAL A 624 -3.83 -10.77 3.38
N ASP A 625 -2.78 -11.21 4.07
CA ASP A 625 -2.84 -11.93 5.36
C ASP A 625 -3.50 -11.09 6.45
N TYR A 626 -3.12 -9.82 6.52
CA TYR A 626 -3.65 -8.86 7.48
C TYR A 626 -5.11 -8.50 7.19
N ALA A 627 -5.47 -8.27 5.91
CA ALA A 627 -6.84 -8.01 5.50
C ALA A 627 -7.76 -9.21 5.78
N MET A 628 -7.34 -10.42 5.42
CA MET A 628 -8.08 -11.65 5.69
C MET A 628 -8.27 -11.90 7.19
N ALA A 629 -7.21 -11.73 7.99
CA ALA A 629 -7.28 -11.91 9.45
C ALA A 629 -8.25 -10.92 10.09
N ASN A 630 -8.17 -9.64 9.72
CA ASN A 630 -9.04 -8.62 10.29
C ASN A 630 -10.51 -8.79 9.87
N GLU A 631 -10.80 -9.30 8.66
CA GLU A 631 -12.17 -9.67 8.30
C GLU A 631 -12.69 -10.84 9.14
N VAL A 632 -11.86 -11.82 9.47
CA VAL A 632 -12.24 -12.88 10.40
C VAL A 632 -12.57 -12.29 11.79
N LEU A 633 -11.75 -11.35 12.28
CA LEU A 633 -12.03 -10.64 13.54
C LEU A 633 -13.37 -9.91 13.50
N ASN A 634 -13.65 -9.18 12.42
CA ASN A 634 -14.90 -8.46 12.21
C ASN A 634 -16.10 -9.41 12.29
N LYS A 635 -16.05 -10.52 11.57
CA LYS A 635 -17.15 -11.48 11.55
C LYS A 635 -17.26 -12.25 12.88
N ARG A 636 -16.14 -12.54 13.54
CA ARG A 636 -16.18 -13.14 14.88
C ARG A 636 -16.79 -12.19 15.90
N ALA A 637 -16.48 -10.91 15.85
CA ALA A 637 -17.12 -9.92 16.70
C ALA A 637 -18.66 -9.93 16.57
N ARG A 638 -19.16 -10.01 15.34
CA ARG A 638 -20.62 -10.11 15.10
C ARG A 638 -21.22 -11.39 15.67
N LEU A 639 -20.55 -12.54 15.51
CA LEU A 639 -21.00 -13.80 16.13
C LEU A 639 -20.98 -13.72 17.66
N GLU A 640 -19.96 -13.12 18.24
CA GLU A 640 -19.89 -12.96 19.69
C GLU A 640 -20.96 -11.99 20.23
N SER A 641 -21.33 -10.97 19.49
CA SER A 641 -22.43 -10.06 19.89
C SER A 641 -23.79 -10.78 19.92
N LEU A 642 -24.01 -11.73 18.99
CA LEU A 642 -25.23 -12.56 19.00
C LEU A 642 -25.23 -13.56 20.16
N LYS A 643 -24.07 -14.13 20.51
CA LYS A 643 -23.94 -15.08 21.62
C LYS A 643 -23.98 -14.40 23.00
N ARG A 644 -23.58 -13.15 23.10
CA ARG A 644 -23.44 -12.39 24.35
C ARG A 644 -24.23 -11.09 24.25
N PRO A 645 -25.58 -11.14 24.30
CA PRO A 645 -26.43 -9.99 24.05
C PRO A 645 -26.27 -8.84 25.03
N ASP A 646 -25.71 -9.13 26.23
CA ASP A 646 -25.43 -8.11 27.26
C ASP A 646 -23.99 -7.56 27.21
N CYS A 647 -23.14 -8.10 26.34
CA CYS A 647 -21.76 -7.69 26.16
C CYS A 647 -21.65 -6.65 25.03
N ARG A 648 -21.02 -5.52 25.29
CA ARG A 648 -20.66 -4.57 24.22
C ARG A 648 -19.50 -5.13 23.42
N VAL A 649 -19.77 -5.66 22.22
CA VAL A 649 -18.76 -6.19 21.30
C VAL A 649 -18.46 -5.17 20.22
N ILE A 650 -17.17 -4.86 20.00
CA ILE A 650 -16.71 -3.85 19.05
C ILE A 650 -15.51 -4.37 18.23
N ALA A 651 -15.60 -4.28 16.92
CA ALA A 651 -14.46 -4.43 16.02
C ALA A 651 -14.13 -3.06 15.39
N PHE A 652 -12.98 -2.53 15.76
CA PHE A 652 -12.49 -1.26 15.23
C PHE A 652 -11.74 -1.47 13.93
N ASN A 653 -12.28 -1.06 12.81
CA ASN A 653 -11.56 -0.93 11.56
C ASN A 653 -10.78 0.39 11.56
N TRP A 654 -9.60 0.38 12.18
CA TRP A 654 -8.76 1.55 12.33
C TRP A 654 -8.13 1.98 11.00
N GLY A 655 -8.18 3.27 10.70
CA GLY A 655 -7.29 3.90 9.74
C GLY A 655 -5.85 3.97 10.26
N PRO A 656 -4.90 4.50 9.46
CA PRO A 656 -3.51 4.63 9.88
C PRO A 656 -3.37 5.61 11.05
N TRP A 657 -2.56 5.24 12.04
CA TRP A 657 -2.29 6.06 13.21
C TRP A 657 -0.99 6.84 13.03
N GLU A 658 -0.87 7.96 13.73
CA GLU A 658 0.33 8.78 13.79
C GLU A 658 1.54 8.09 14.47
N ALA A 659 1.29 6.97 15.14
CA ALA A 659 2.27 6.20 15.90
C ALA A 659 2.10 4.69 15.67
N GLY A 660 3.00 3.88 16.19
CA GLY A 660 2.97 2.43 16.10
C GLY A 660 3.65 1.91 14.85
N MET A 661 2.90 1.48 13.84
CA MET A 661 3.43 0.89 12.61
C MET A 661 3.73 1.91 11.51
N VAL A 662 3.39 3.20 11.71
CA VAL A 662 3.60 4.25 10.71
C VAL A 662 4.96 4.92 10.95
N THR A 663 5.86 4.70 10.03
CA THR A 663 7.17 5.37 10.00
C THR A 663 7.05 6.82 9.50
N PRO A 664 8.05 7.70 9.73
CA PRO A 664 8.04 9.06 9.21
C PRO A 664 7.84 9.16 7.69
N SER A 665 8.33 8.20 6.97
CA SER A 665 8.22 8.09 5.52
C SER A 665 6.83 7.66 5.05
N LEU A 666 6.22 6.68 5.72
CA LEU A 666 4.81 6.32 5.50
C LEU A 666 3.88 7.50 5.83
N ARG A 667 4.22 8.31 6.85
CA ARG A 667 3.49 9.53 7.16
C ARG A 667 3.45 10.48 5.97
N ARG A 668 4.60 10.79 5.34
CA ARG A 668 4.67 11.66 4.16
C ARG A 668 3.90 11.09 2.97
N GLU A 669 3.94 9.79 2.78
CA GLU A 669 3.17 9.11 1.73
C GLU A 669 1.65 9.26 1.97
N PHE A 670 1.18 9.03 3.19
CA PHE A 670 -0.23 9.23 3.53
C PHE A 670 -0.66 10.70 3.37
N GLU A 671 0.17 11.66 3.77
CA GLU A 671 -0.09 13.10 3.56
C GLU A 671 -0.21 13.44 2.06
N ARG A 672 0.68 12.86 1.22
CA ARG A 672 0.64 13.03 -0.24
C ARG A 672 -0.63 12.43 -0.86
N GLN A 673 -1.12 11.32 -0.33
CA GLN A 673 -2.37 10.68 -0.75
C GLN A 673 -3.61 11.34 -0.15
N GLY A 674 -3.47 12.36 0.69
CA GLY A 674 -4.58 13.02 1.39
C GLY A 674 -5.20 12.18 2.51
N ILE A 675 -4.54 11.11 2.94
CA ILE A 675 -4.97 10.26 4.04
C ILE A 675 -4.52 10.90 5.35
N GLN A 676 -5.48 11.22 6.23
CA GLN A 676 -5.17 11.79 7.53
C GLN A 676 -4.85 10.70 8.54
N LEU A 677 -3.71 10.84 9.19
CA LEU A 677 -3.32 9.96 10.29
C LEU A 677 -4.16 10.25 11.53
N ILE A 678 -4.48 9.19 12.29
CA ILE A 678 -5.18 9.29 13.56
C ILE A 678 -4.18 9.70 14.64
N PRO A 679 -4.32 10.91 15.27
CA PRO A 679 -3.45 11.30 16.36
C PRO A 679 -3.60 10.35 17.54
N LEU A 680 -2.48 9.99 18.20
CA LEU A 680 -2.45 8.94 19.23
C LEU A 680 -3.47 9.17 20.35
N GLY A 681 -3.54 10.39 20.89
CA GLY A 681 -4.47 10.74 21.95
C GLY A 681 -5.94 10.78 21.49
N ALA A 682 -6.20 11.21 20.25
CA ALA A 682 -7.54 11.25 19.68
C ALA A 682 -8.07 9.84 19.41
N GLY A 683 -7.28 8.97 18.78
CA GLY A 683 -7.67 7.59 18.54
C GLY A 683 -7.88 6.78 19.82
N ALA A 684 -7.03 6.99 20.85
CA ALA A 684 -7.22 6.39 22.16
C ALA A 684 -8.58 6.79 22.79
N ARG A 685 -8.99 8.05 22.66
CA ARG A 685 -10.32 8.52 23.07
C ARG A 685 -11.45 7.91 22.24
N CYS A 686 -11.27 7.72 20.94
CA CYS A 686 -12.29 7.08 20.09
C CYS A 686 -12.67 5.69 20.61
N MET A 687 -11.71 4.89 21.11
CA MET A 687 -12.02 3.59 21.73
C MET A 687 -12.90 3.77 22.98
N VAL A 688 -12.54 4.68 23.84
CA VAL A 688 -13.29 4.97 25.08
C VAL A 688 -14.72 5.46 24.75
N ASP A 689 -14.83 6.38 23.80
CA ASP A 689 -16.12 6.91 23.38
C ASP A 689 -17.03 5.85 22.74
N GLU A 690 -16.48 4.93 21.95
CA GLU A 690 -17.25 3.82 21.38
C GLU A 690 -17.69 2.81 22.46
N MET A 691 -16.88 2.59 23.50
CA MET A 691 -17.24 1.73 24.64
C MET A 691 -18.38 2.30 25.48
N ARG A 692 -18.74 3.58 25.34
CA ARG A 692 -19.91 4.19 25.99
C ARG A 692 -21.24 3.77 25.37
N GLY A 693 -21.20 3.10 24.21
CA GLY A 693 -22.39 2.54 23.55
C GLY A 693 -22.97 1.37 24.31
N ASP A 694 -24.25 1.12 24.07
CA ASP A 694 -24.93 -0.05 24.60
C ASP A 694 -24.52 -1.35 23.86
N ALA A 695 -24.91 -2.49 24.41
CA ALA A 695 -24.58 -3.80 23.86
C ALA A 695 -25.16 -4.02 22.43
N GLN A 696 -26.25 -3.33 22.09
CA GLN A 696 -26.92 -3.43 20.78
C GLN A 696 -26.38 -2.44 19.74
N GLY A 697 -25.38 -1.62 20.09
CA GLY A 697 -24.76 -0.68 19.18
C GLY A 697 -24.02 -1.37 18.01
N PRO A 698 -23.60 -0.62 16.97
CA PRO A 698 -22.86 -1.16 15.84
C PRO A 698 -21.64 -1.95 16.29
N VAL A 699 -21.51 -3.18 15.81
CA VAL A 699 -20.38 -4.07 16.17
C VAL A 699 -19.12 -3.69 15.38
N GLU A 700 -19.25 -3.45 14.08
CA GLU A 700 -18.15 -3.02 13.22
C GLU A 700 -18.21 -1.51 13.01
N VAL A 701 -17.14 -0.81 13.38
CA VAL A 701 -17.00 0.64 13.19
C VAL A 701 -15.71 0.94 12.43
N VAL A 702 -15.73 1.97 11.61
CA VAL A 702 -14.56 2.48 10.88
C VAL A 702 -14.17 3.82 11.46
N ILE A 703 -12.93 3.94 11.89
CA ILE A 703 -12.40 5.14 12.54
C ILE A 703 -11.22 5.67 11.72
N GLY A 704 -11.34 6.90 11.23
CA GLY A 704 -10.31 7.58 10.45
C GLY A 704 -10.92 8.60 9.49
N ALA A 705 -10.12 9.52 8.96
CA ALA A 705 -10.53 10.53 8.01
C ALA A 705 -9.86 10.32 6.64
N GLY A 706 -10.50 10.80 5.57
CA GLY A 706 -9.98 10.63 4.21
C GLY A 706 -10.10 9.21 3.66
N LEU A 707 -10.76 8.31 4.37
CA LEU A 707 -10.98 6.92 3.99
C LEU A 707 -12.17 6.84 3.00
N THR A 708 -12.00 7.39 1.83
CA THR A 708 -12.89 7.06 0.71
C THR A 708 -12.40 5.75 0.12
N PRO A 709 -13.29 4.76 -0.12
CA PRO A 709 -12.94 3.63 -0.96
C PRO A 709 -12.35 4.18 -2.26
N ALA A 710 -11.28 3.59 -2.76
CA ALA A 710 -10.61 4.01 -4.00
C ALA A 710 -11.56 4.02 -5.21
N ARG A 711 -12.82 3.61 -5.03
CA ARG A 711 -13.94 3.68 -5.96
C ARG A 711 -15.20 4.14 -5.23
N ASP A 712 -15.34 5.45 -4.98
CA ASP A 712 -16.64 6.06 -4.77
C ASP A 712 -17.42 6.04 -6.10
N HIS A 713 -17.86 4.83 -6.49
CA HIS A 713 -18.84 4.66 -7.56
C HIS A 713 -20.28 4.64 -7.05
N LEU A 714 -20.53 5.05 -5.81
CA LEU A 714 -21.82 4.90 -5.14
C LEU A 714 -22.41 6.21 -4.59
N THR A 715 -22.50 7.22 -5.43
CA THR A 715 -23.81 7.83 -5.67
C THR A 715 -24.36 7.12 -6.89
N PRO A 716 -25.52 6.47 -6.82
CA PRO A 716 -26.18 6.08 -8.05
C PRO A 716 -26.38 7.38 -8.82
N PRO A 717 -25.79 7.57 -10.02
CA PRO A 717 -26.46 8.49 -10.91
C PRO A 717 -27.84 7.89 -11.00
N GLU A 718 -28.89 8.67 -10.82
CA GLU A 718 -30.20 8.31 -11.37
C GLU A 718 -29.94 7.82 -12.78
N VAL A 719 -29.90 6.50 -12.94
CA VAL A 719 -29.62 5.87 -14.21
C VAL A 719 -30.92 5.91 -14.96
N GLU A 720 -31.19 7.05 -15.55
CA GLU A 720 -31.96 7.01 -16.77
C GLU A 720 -31.26 6.05 -17.73
N SER A 721 -31.93 4.98 -18.04
CA SER A 721 -31.59 4.00 -19.05
C SER A 721 -31.22 4.71 -20.36
N ARG A 722 -29.90 4.81 -20.65
CA ARG A 722 -29.46 5.22 -21.99
C ARG A 722 -28.86 4.02 -22.71
N PRO A 723 -29.32 3.75 -23.95
CA PRO A 723 -28.65 2.79 -24.79
C PRO A 723 -27.20 3.25 -25.01
N ARG A 724 -26.28 2.29 -24.95
CA ARG A 724 -24.85 2.49 -25.27
C ARG A 724 -24.76 3.05 -26.68
N THR A 725 -24.67 4.36 -26.80
CA THR A 725 -24.24 4.97 -28.05
C THR A 725 -22.76 4.67 -28.19
N VAL A 726 -22.38 4.04 -29.31
CA VAL A 726 -21.04 4.02 -29.90
C VAL A 726 -20.28 5.28 -29.48
N PRO A 727 -18.99 5.21 -29.05
CA PRO A 727 -18.22 6.39 -28.71
C PRO A 727 -18.42 7.40 -29.84
N ARG A 728 -19.19 8.46 -29.60
CA ARG A 728 -19.33 9.53 -30.57
C ARG A 728 -17.95 10.16 -30.69
N ALA A 729 -17.38 10.06 -31.87
CA ALA A 729 -16.08 10.61 -32.18
C ALA A 729 -16.06 12.08 -31.74
N LEU A 730 -15.21 12.41 -30.78
CA LEU A 730 -14.87 13.78 -30.48
C LEU A 730 -14.29 14.39 -31.77
N THR A 731 -14.69 15.58 -32.11
CA THR A 731 -14.14 16.28 -33.25
C THR A 731 -12.97 17.15 -32.83
N LEU A 732 -12.02 17.33 -33.73
CA LEU A 732 -10.88 18.20 -33.46
C LEU A 732 -11.37 19.67 -33.47
N SER A 733 -11.36 20.29 -32.29
CA SER A 733 -11.68 21.70 -32.14
C SER A 733 -10.54 22.57 -32.64
N PHE A 734 -9.34 22.31 -32.10
CA PHE A 734 -8.11 22.99 -32.57
C PHE A 734 -6.87 22.20 -32.13
N GLN A 735 -5.72 22.62 -32.65
CA GLN A 735 -4.42 22.09 -32.26
C GLN A 735 -3.47 23.20 -31.87
N ARG A 736 -2.53 22.94 -31.00
CA ARG A 736 -1.51 23.88 -30.54
C ARG A 736 -0.13 23.25 -30.57
N GLU A 737 0.81 24.00 -31.19
CA GLU A 737 2.24 23.68 -31.07
C GLU A 737 2.80 24.47 -29.89
N LEU A 738 3.29 23.76 -28.90
CA LEU A 738 3.83 24.28 -27.64
C LEU A 738 5.36 24.29 -27.71
N ASP A 739 5.95 25.43 -27.41
CA ASP A 739 7.38 25.59 -27.18
C ASP A 739 7.59 26.70 -26.15
N LEU A 740 8.75 26.74 -25.52
CA LEU A 740 9.07 27.71 -24.45
C LEU A 740 9.31 29.12 -24.96
N GLU A 741 9.60 29.30 -26.25
CA GLU A 741 9.78 30.63 -26.84
C GLU A 741 8.44 31.28 -27.12
N ARG A 742 7.50 30.51 -27.69
CA ARG A 742 6.15 30.96 -28.01
C ARG A 742 5.26 31.12 -26.78
N TYR A 743 5.49 30.30 -25.76
CA TYR A 743 4.74 30.31 -24.51
C TYR A 743 5.69 30.49 -23.30
N PRO A 744 6.23 31.71 -23.08
CA PRO A 744 7.18 31.98 -22.01
C PRO A 744 6.65 31.63 -20.61
N ILE A 745 5.32 31.62 -20.41
CA ILE A 745 4.68 31.22 -19.14
C ILE A 745 5.02 29.78 -18.73
N LEU A 746 5.27 28.91 -19.70
CA LEU A 746 5.64 27.52 -19.44
C LEU A 746 7.02 27.39 -18.81
N SER A 747 7.93 28.35 -19.07
CA SER A 747 9.25 28.39 -18.45
C SER A 747 9.21 28.85 -16.98
N ALA A 748 8.08 29.38 -16.51
CA ALA A 748 7.86 29.74 -15.12
C ALA A 748 7.12 28.64 -14.32
N HIS A 749 6.65 27.59 -14.99
CA HIS A 749 5.96 26.45 -14.35
C HIS A 749 6.82 25.19 -14.51
N ILE A 750 7.88 25.13 -13.71
CA ILE A 750 8.83 24.02 -13.69
C ILE A 750 8.55 23.20 -12.44
N LEU A 751 8.22 21.91 -12.63
CA LEU A 751 8.08 20.93 -11.57
C LEU A 751 9.11 19.82 -11.81
N ALA A 752 9.92 19.51 -10.82
CA ALA A 752 11.00 18.53 -10.91
C ALA A 752 11.92 18.76 -12.14
N GLY A 753 12.34 20.01 -12.38
CA GLY A 753 13.21 20.35 -13.50
C GLY A 753 12.58 20.32 -14.90
N LYS A 754 11.29 19.96 -15.01
CA LYS A 754 10.55 19.83 -16.26
C LYS A 754 9.57 20.97 -16.42
N ALA A 755 9.55 21.59 -17.57
CA ALA A 755 8.54 22.61 -17.92
C ALA A 755 7.23 21.90 -18.24
N LEU A 756 6.25 22.04 -17.39
CA LEU A 756 4.92 21.42 -17.53
C LEU A 756 3.88 22.45 -17.93
N VAL A 757 2.88 22.02 -18.68
CA VAL A 757 1.72 22.88 -18.97
C VAL A 757 0.87 23.00 -17.71
N PRO A 758 0.63 24.23 -17.19
CA PRO A 758 -0.16 24.45 -15.99
C PRO A 758 -1.58 23.89 -16.10
N PHE A 759 -2.11 23.36 -15.02
CA PHE A 759 -3.49 22.86 -14.94
C PHE A 759 -4.52 23.95 -15.35
N SER A 760 -4.33 25.19 -14.89
CA SER A 760 -5.18 26.34 -15.25
C SER A 760 -5.24 26.60 -16.75
N LEU A 761 -4.10 26.46 -17.43
CA LEU A 761 -4.04 26.66 -18.88
C LEU A 761 -4.76 25.56 -19.65
N MET A 762 -4.66 24.31 -19.15
CA MET A 762 -5.38 23.16 -19.70
C MET A 762 -6.90 23.31 -19.52
N THR A 763 -7.36 23.77 -18.36
CA THR A 763 -8.80 24.01 -18.10
C THR A 763 -9.36 25.11 -19.01
N GLU A 764 -8.60 26.16 -19.23
CA GLU A 764 -8.97 27.22 -20.20
C GLU A 764 -9.11 26.67 -21.63
N TRP A 765 -8.15 25.84 -22.06
CA TRP A 765 -8.20 25.26 -23.40
C TRP A 765 -9.34 24.26 -23.56
N LEU A 766 -9.68 23.46 -22.52
CA LEU A 766 -10.84 22.60 -22.54
C LEU A 766 -12.14 23.38 -22.71
N GLY A 767 -12.29 24.50 -21.98
CA GLY A 767 -13.43 25.41 -22.12
C GLY A 767 -13.52 26.01 -23.53
N HIS A 768 -12.43 26.51 -24.09
CA HIS A 768 -12.36 27.02 -25.45
C HIS A 768 -12.68 25.95 -26.50
N GLY A 769 -12.20 24.71 -26.30
CA GLY A 769 -12.50 23.58 -27.17
C GLY A 769 -13.99 23.28 -27.23
N ALA A 770 -14.64 23.30 -26.06
CA ALA A 770 -16.07 23.09 -25.97
C ALA A 770 -16.88 24.18 -26.72
N LEU A 771 -16.51 25.45 -26.53
CA LEU A 771 -17.18 26.59 -27.19
C LEU A 771 -16.97 26.59 -28.71
N HIS A 772 -15.77 26.25 -29.17
CA HIS A 772 -15.44 26.17 -30.60
C HIS A 772 -16.35 25.17 -31.34
N GLU A 773 -16.62 24.03 -30.77
CA GLU A 773 -17.48 22.99 -31.34
C GLU A 773 -18.99 23.28 -31.15
N ASN A 774 -19.32 24.20 -30.23
CA ASN A 774 -20.71 24.51 -29.87
C ASN A 774 -20.94 26.02 -29.88
N PRO A 775 -20.85 26.67 -31.06
CA PRO A 775 -21.02 28.11 -31.20
C PRO A 775 -22.44 28.54 -30.77
N GLY A 776 -22.54 29.72 -30.16
CA GLY A 776 -23.78 30.26 -29.63
C GLY A 776 -24.14 29.85 -28.20
N LEU A 777 -23.30 29.01 -27.56
CA LEU A 777 -23.39 28.70 -26.14
C LEU A 777 -22.27 29.41 -25.37
N PHE A 778 -22.49 29.61 -24.07
CA PHE A 778 -21.54 30.19 -23.13
C PHE A 778 -21.03 29.11 -22.17
N LEU A 779 -19.76 29.17 -21.76
CA LEU A 779 -19.21 28.29 -20.77
C LEU A 779 -19.77 28.64 -19.37
N HIS A 780 -20.43 27.70 -18.73
CA HIS A 780 -20.89 27.82 -17.36
C HIS A 780 -19.84 27.27 -16.38
N GLY A 781 -19.18 26.16 -16.76
CA GLY A 781 -18.14 25.52 -15.94
C GLY A 781 -17.58 24.25 -16.59
N LEU A 782 -16.69 23.61 -15.87
CA LEU A 782 -16.13 22.31 -16.23
C LEU A 782 -16.35 21.34 -15.07
N ASP A 783 -16.95 20.20 -15.35
CA ASP A 783 -17.15 19.12 -14.42
C ASP A 783 -16.21 17.94 -14.71
N ASN A 784 -15.90 17.16 -13.67
CA ASN A 784 -15.18 15.92 -13.81
C ASN A 784 -13.84 16.08 -14.55
N ILE A 785 -13.08 17.13 -14.20
CA ILE A 785 -11.78 17.40 -14.78
C ILE A 785 -10.80 16.33 -14.27
N ARG A 786 -10.10 15.68 -15.20
CA ARG A 786 -9.10 14.64 -14.91
C ARG A 786 -7.78 14.97 -15.58
N LEU A 787 -6.71 15.04 -14.80
CA LEU A 787 -5.34 14.97 -15.28
C LEU A 787 -4.97 13.48 -15.36
N LEU A 788 -4.77 12.98 -16.57
CA LEU A 788 -4.41 11.59 -16.82
C LEU A 788 -2.91 11.42 -17.04
N LYS A 789 -2.28 12.47 -17.65
CA LYS A 789 -0.84 12.53 -17.86
C LYS A 789 -0.42 13.98 -18.06
N GLU A 790 0.69 14.38 -17.46
CA GLU A 790 1.28 15.71 -17.68
C GLU A 790 1.69 15.94 -19.15
N VAL A 791 1.67 17.19 -19.59
CA VAL A 791 2.23 17.63 -20.87
C VAL A 791 3.55 18.35 -20.61
N GLU A 792 4.63 17.62 -20.84
CA GLU A 792 6.00 18.11 -20.67
C GLU A 792 6.52 18.79 -21.93
N ILE A 793 7.24 19.91 -21.77
CA ILE A 793 7.87 20.65 -22.87
C ILE A 793 9.37 20.72 -22.63
N HIS A 794 10.14 20.09 -23.49
CA HIS A 794 11.59 20.12 -23.41
C HIS A 794 12.16 21.38 -24.05
N ARG A 795 13.22 21.94 -23.48
CA ARG A 795 13.89 23.14 -23.99
C ARG A 795 14.39 22.88 -25.42
N GLY A 796 14.03 23.78 -26.37
CA GLY A 796 14.38 23.64 -27.78
C GLY A 796 13.54 22.61 -28.56
N SER A 797 12.56 21.95 -27.95
CA SER A 797 11.63 21.06 -28.64
C SER A 797 10.26 21.71 -28.78
N LYS A 798 9.53 21.25 -29.79
CA LYS A 798 8.13 21.62 -30.04
C LYS A 798 7.24 20.44 -29.80
N ARG A 799 6.16 20.63 -29.04
CA ARG A 799 5.16 19.60 -28.81
C ARG A 799 3.79 20.02 -29.34
N LEU A 800 3.22 19.20 -30.18
CA LEU A 800 1.89 19.42 -30.72
C LEU A 800 0.86 18.73 -29.83
N ILE A 801 -0.18 19.44 -29.40
CA ILE A 801 -1.35 18.89 -28.72
C ILE A 801 -2.61 19.17 -29.53
N ARG A 802 -3.61 18.29 -29.36
CA ARG A 802 -4.93 18.41 -29.98
C ARG A 802 -6.01 18.56 -28.93
N LEU A 803 -6.92 19.48 -29.12
CA LEU A 803 -8.12 19.60 -28.32
C LEU A 803 -9.29 19.07 -29.13
N LEU A 804 -10.01 18.15 -28.52
CA LEU A 804 -11.17 17.48 -29.08
C LEU A 804 -12.39 17.80 -28.24
N ALA A 805 -13.53 18.07 -28.87
CA ALA A 805 -14.79 18.30 -28.18
C ALA A 805 -15.96 17.62 -28.88
N GLY A 806 -16.93 17.24 -28.09
CA GLY A 806 -18.19 16.70 -28.56
C GLY A 806 -19.24 17.76 -28.79
N LYS A 807 -20.29 17.43 -29.52
CA LYS A 807 -21.46 18.27 -29.64
C LYS A 807 -22.27 18.30 -28.34
N ALA A 808 -22.60 19.47 -27.87
CA ALA A 808 -23.35 19.72 -26.66
C ALA A 808 -24.76 19.08 -26.69
N LYS A 809 -25.17 18.52 -25.61
CA LYS A 809 -26.49 17.93 -25.40
C LYS A 809 -27.20 18.63 -24.27
N ARG A 810 -28.47 18.94 -24.44
CA ARG A 810 -29.29 19.56 -23.40
C ARG A 810 -29.59 18.58 -22.28
N LYS A 811 -29.37 19.02 -21.05
CA LYS A 811 -29.64 18.24 -19.84
C LYS A 811 -29.94 19.17 -18.66
N GLY A 812 -31.09 18.99 -18.04
CA GLY A 812 -31.46 19.77 -16.84
C GLY A 812 -31.48 21.30 -17.02
N GLY A 813 -31.77 21.82 -18.21
CA GLY A 813 -31.74 23.28 -18.48
C GLY A 813 -30.40 23.81 -18.95
N MET A 814 -29.33 23.02 -18.91
CA MET A 814 -27.99 23.36 -19.44
C MET A 814 -27.60 22.42 -20.58
N TYR A 815 -26.38 22.54 -21.09
CA TYR A 815 -25.84 21.72 -22.16
C TYR A 815 -24.51 21.10 -21.68
N GLU A 816 -24.28 19.83 -21.97
CA GLU A 816 -23.05 19.10 -21.62
C GLU A 816 -22.30 18.67 -22.89
N ALA A 817 -20.99 18.86 -22.92
CA ALA A 817 -20.10 18.39 -23.99
C ALA A 817 -18.84 17.77 -23.38
N ASP A 818 -18.44 16.58 -23.84
CA ASP A 818 -17.18 15.95 -23.42
C ASP A 818 -16.01 16.63 -24.17
N VAL A 819 -14.89 16.87 -23.46
CA VAL A 819 -13.72 17.56 -24.00
C VAL A 819 -12.43 16.86 -23.56
N GLU A 820 -11.45 16.81 -24.46
CA GLU A 820 -10.17 16.13 -24.20
C GLU A 820 -8.99 16.90 -24.80
N VAL A 821 -7.84 16.82 -24.12
CA VAL A 821 -6.52 17.20 -24.66
C VAL A 821 -5.75 15.93 -24.93
N ARG A 822 -5.25 15.76 -26.16
CA ARG A 822 -4.50 14.60 -26.62
C ARG A 822 -3.19 14.98 -27.27
N ASP A 823 -2.27 14.01 -27.43
CA ASP A 823 -1.06 14.17 -28.23
C ASP A 823 -1.37 14.57 -29.69
N GLY A 824 -0.40 15.20 -30.34
CA GLY A 824 -0.59 15.88 -31.62
C GLY A 824 -0.84 15.00 -32.83
N PHE A 825 -0.51 13.72 -32.79
CA PHE A 825 -0.67 12.81 -33.91
C PHE A 825 -1.70 11.72 -33.61
N LYS A 826 -2.54 11.43 -34.58
CA LYS A 826 -3.52 10.35 -34.51
C LYS A 826 -2.81 9.04 -34.89
N GLY A 827 -2.60 8.12 -33.93
CA GLY A 827 -1.91 6.87 -34.17
C GLY A 827 -1.76 6.05 -32.88
N LYS A 828 -0.77 5.13 -32.83
CA LYS A 828 -0.48 4.28 -31.65
C LYS A 828 -0.24 5.06 -30.35
N ASP A 829 0.15 6.34 -30.46
CA ASP A 829 0.45 7.25 -29.33
C ASP A 829 -0.61 8.33 -29.15
N ASP A 830 -1.87 8.08 -29.50
CA ASP A 830 -2.99 9.00 -29.30
C ASP A 830 -3.43 9.04 -27.81
N ARG A 831 -2.56 9.57 -26.96
CA ARG A 831 -2.74 9.59 -25.50
C ARG A 831 -3.61 10.76 -25.07
N VAL A 832 -4.52 10.52 -24.13
CA VAL A 832 -5.30 11.56 -23.47
C VAL A 832 -4.50 12.12 -22.29
N HIS A 833 -4.25 13.42 -22.28
CA HIS A 833 -3.60 14.14 -21.20
C HIS A 833 -4.58 14.67 -20.17
N PHE A 834 -5.63 15.33 -20.65
CA PHE A 834 -6.70 15.88 -19.85
C PHE A 834 -8.05 15.49 -20.43
N SER A 835 -9.03 15.31 -19.58
CA SER A 835 -10.44 15.17 -19.98
C SER A 835 -11.32 15.93 -19.01
N ALA A 836 -12.45 16.43 -19.50
CA ALA A 836 -13.48 17.06 -18.69
C ALA A 836 -14.84 16.99 -19.39
N ARG A 837 -15.87 17.37 -18.66
CA ARG A 837 -17.19 17.68 -19.21
C ARG A 837 -17.44 19.16 -19.11
N ALA A 838 -17.60 19.81 -20.24
CA ALA A 838 -17.98 21.22 -20.31
C ALA A 838 -19.49 21.36 -20.09
N ILE A 839 -19.84 22.22 -19.15
CA ILE A 839 -21.21 22.64 -18.88
C ILE A 839 -21.42 23.97 -19.57
N LEU A 840 -22.34 24.02 -20.53
CA LEU A 840 -22.62 25.17 -21.35
C LEU A 840 -24.06 25.65 -21.12
N THR A 841 -24.30 26.93 -21.40
CA THR A 841 -25.62 27.56 -21.26
C THR A 841 -25.92 28.41 -22.49
N ASP A 842 -27.18 28.59 -22.83
CA ASP A 842 -27.66 29.52 -23.84
C ASP A 842 -27.92 30.93 -23.29
N MET A 843 -27.76 31.13 -21.99
CA MET A 843 -27.86 32.43 -21.35
C MET A 843 -26.46 33.04 -21.16
N PRO A 844 -26.22 34.31 -21.53
CA PRO A 844 -24.97 34.97 -21.25
C PRO A 844 -24.74 35.03 -19.74
N PRO A 845 -23.48 34.90 -19.26
CA PRO A 845 -23.18 34.97 -17.86
C PRO A 845 -23.63 36.31 -17.29
N GLN A 846 -24.50 36.27 -16.28
CA GLN A 846 -24.82 37.45 -15.48
C GLN A 846 -23.55 37.85 -14.72
N ASN A 847 -23.34 39.14 -14.47
CA ASN A 847 -22.15 39.67 -13.82
C ASN A 847 -21.64 38.74 -12.71
N PRO A 848 -20.33 38.40 -12.70
CA PRO A 848 -19.79 37.61 -11.63
C PRO A 848 -20.08 38.29 -10.29
N PRO A 849 -20.30 37.53 -9.22
CA PRO A 849 -20.45 38.09 -7.88
C PRO A 849 -19.24 38.99 -7.59
N ASP A 850 -19.51 40.18 -7.06
CA ASP A 850 -18.45 41.14 -6.71
C ASP A 850 -17.59 40.59 -5.56
N PHE A 851 -16.43 40.06 -5.88
CA PHE A 851 -15.44 39.60 -4.93
C PHE A 851 -14.55 40.72 -4.35
N SER A 852 -14.87 42.01 -4.64
CA SER A 852 -14.02 43.15 -4.29
C SER A 852 -13.94 43.45 -2.79
N SER A 853 -14.67 42.74 -1.92
CA SER A 853 -14.74 43.06 -0.49
C SER A 853 -13.89 42.19 0.43
N SER A 854 -13.14 41.17 -0.06
CA SER A 854 -12.43 40.24 0.83
C SER A 854 -10.97 39.87 0.47
N LEU A 855 -10.42 40.44 -0.58
CA LEU A 855 -9.02 40.20 -0.95
C LEU A 855 -8.33 41.51 -1.33
N ASP A 856 -7.44 41.96 -0.45
CA ASP A 856 -6.53 43.09 -0.68
C ASP A 856 -5.43 42.64 -1.67
N ILE A 857 -5.81 42.51 -2.93
CA ILE A 857 -4.87 42.16 -4.01
C ILE A 857 -4.23 43.46 -4.46
N HIS A 858 -2.97 43.68 -4.10
CA HIS A 858 -2.13 44.68 -4.75
C HIS A 858 -1.99 44.31 -6.21
N THR A 859 -2.92 44.77 -7.07
CA THR A 859 -2.90 44.60 -8.51
C THR A 859 -1.76 45.42 -9.11
N LYS A 860 -0.65 44.81 -9.47
CA LYS A 860 0.19 45.32 -10.54
C LYS A 860 -0.54 45.06 -11.86
N THR A 861 -0.98 46.13 -12.47
CA THR A 861 -1.66 46.10 -13.76
C THR A 861 -0.76 45.45 -14.81
N TYR A 862 -1.15 44.32 -15.34
CA TYR A 862 -0.51 43.72 -16.50
C TYR A 862 -0.89 44.57 -17.75
N THR A 863 0.07 45.26 -18.33
CA THR A 863 -0.10 46.15 -19.49
C THR A 863 0.21 45.47 -20.83
N ARG A 864 0.06 44.16 -20.98
CA ARG A 864 0.19 43.51 -22.29
C ARG A 864 -1.11 42.74 -22.58
N PRO A 865 -1.72 42.95 -23.76
CA PRO A 865 -2.83 42.15 -24.22
C PRO A 865 -2.37 40.69 -24.41
N MET A 866 -3.23 39.76 -23.99
CA MET A 866 -3.05 38.31 -24.21
C MET A 866 -3.01 37.94 -25.69
#